data_df8176eee11290a8e65f82c71b5972ae
#
_entry.id   df8176eee11290a8e65f82c71b5972ae
#
_cell.length_a   1.000
_cell.length_b   1.000
_cell.length_c   1.000
_cell.angle_alpha   90.00
_cell.angle_beta   90.00
_cell.angle_gamma   90.00
#
_symmetry.space_group_name_H-M   'P 1'
#
loop_
_entity.id
_entity.type
_entity.pdbx_description
1 polymer ?
#
loop_
_entity_poly.entity_id
_entity_poly.type
_entity_poly.pdbx_seq_one_letter_code
_entity_poly.pdbx_strand_id
1 'polypeptide(L)'
;MRLQIRRFALIFLLTSAATPFAPNFPATFPTTQALAQTPDARKAEADRLLQQGREQFQTSQFEAALQSWQQALSLYREIKDRLGEGKSLGNLGIAYQALGDYAKAIEYQQQRLAIAREIKDRLGEGQSLGNLGSAYQALGDYVKAIDYHQQLLAIAREIKDRQGEEASLKNLGIAYHSLGDYTKAIDYQQQSLAIAREIKNRLGEGNALGNLGIAYQALGDYAKAIEYQQQSLAIVREIKNRLGEGNALGNLGLAYYSLGDYAKAIDYHQQSLAIVREIKNRLGEGNVLGNLGLAYYALGDYAKVIEYQQQYLAIAREIKDRLGEGRSLGNLGIAYYALGDYAKAIDYHQQRLAIAREIKDRLGEGQSLGDLGIAYQTLGDYAKAIEYQQQRLVIAREIKDRLGEGQSLHNLGHALQRSGNQAEAEKTLRSGIEAWESLRERLGGNDAYKVSIFEQQASTYRTLQKVLIAQNQPTAALEVAESGRARAFVELLATRLSFTSYAQSKDPTTLASTSPPNIQQIQQIAKQQNATLIEYSIIYDDFKIQGKQEVDESELYIWVIRPTGEVAFRRVDLQPLWQQQNTTLRQLVVNSRKSMGVRGRGGIEVSLINEVSQSERLQQLHQLLIQPIAELLPTDPNARVIFIPQQSLFLVPFAALQDADNKYLIEQHTILTAPSIQVLELTRQQRQRVPGSAKDVLVVGNPTMPSVAPKIGEKPTQLPPLPGAEKEAIEIARLLNTTALTGKQATESSVVQKLPKARMIHLATHGLLDDFQGLGVPGAVALTPSGKDDGLLTASEILNLKLNAELVVLSACDTGQGKLTGDGVIGLSRSLITAGVPSVIVTLWSIPDNPSALLMTEFYRNLQQNPDKAQALRSAMLTTMKQYPNQPSAWAAYTLIGEAE
;
A
#
# COMPACT_ATOMS: atom_id res chain seq x y z
N MET A 1 -0.10 7.86 10.49
CA MET A 1 -0.68 9.12 10.00
C MET A 1 -0.84 9.18 8.47
N ARG A 2 0.18 8.87 7.65
CA ARG A 2 0.06 8.89 6.16
C ARG A 2 -0.93 7.86 5.55
N LEU A 3 -1.29 6.79 6.26
CA LEU A 3 -2.19 5.74 5.75
C LEU A 3 -3.68 5.93 6.08
N GLN A 4 -4.02 6.73 7.08
CA GLN A 4 -5.44 7.04 7.37
C GLN A 4 -6.11 7.83 6.23
N ILE A 5 -5.33 8.60 5.50
CA ILE A 5 -5.78 9.44 4.39
C ILE A 5 -6.17 8.61 3.15
N ARG A 6 -5.54 7.44 2.94
CA ARG A 6 -5.81 6.59 1.76
C ARG A 6 -7.21 5.94 1.72
N ARG A 7 -7.90 5.80 2.87
CA ARG A 7 -9.25 5.18 2.91
C ARG A 7 -10.40 6.14 2.64
N PHE A 8 -10.19 7.47 2.73
CA PHE A 8 -11.28 8.44 2.62
C PHE A 8 -11.56 8.94 1.19
N ALA A 9 -10.66 8.74 0.24
CA ALA A 9 -10.82 9.24 -1.12
C ALA A 9 -11.80 8.43 -2.00
N LEU A 10 -12.24 7.24 -1.56
CA LEU A 10 -12.95 6.28 -2.44
C LEU A 10 -14.48 6.24 -2.30
N ILE A 11 -15.11 7.04 -1.45
CA ILE A 11 -16.56 6.93 -1.17
C ILE A 11 -17.41 8.04 -1.85
N PHE A 12 -16.86 8.77 -2.81
CA PHE A 12 -17.50 10.03 -3.25
C PHE A 12 -18.19 10.01 -4.63
N LEU A 13 -18.87 8.95 -5.00
CA LEU A 13 -19.61 8.98 -6.28
C LEU A 13 -21.13 8.85 -6.22
N LEU A 14 -21.76 8.78 -5.05
CA LEU A 14 -23.22 8.55 -5.00
C LEU A 14 -23.89 9.01 -3.71
N THR A 15 -23.94 10.30 -3.39
CA THR A 15 -25.00 10.77 -2.49
C THR A 15 -25.35 12.24 -2.76
N SER A 16 -26.40 12.47 -3.50
CA SER A 16 -27.21 13.65 -3.35
C SER A 16 -28.09 13.47 -2.11
N ALA A 17 -27.69 14.03 -0.97
CA ALA A 17 -28.47 13.96 0.24
C ALA A 17 -29.49 15.10 0.31
N ALA A 18 -30.76 14.76 0.46
CA ALA A 18 -31.79 15.68 0.87
C ALA A 18 -31.95 15.67 2.40
N THR A 19 -32.00 16.85 3.00
CA THR A 19 -32.22 17.07 4.42
C THR A 19 -33.71 16.93 4.79
N PRO A 20 -34.07 16.47 6.00
CA PRO A 20 -35.45 16.41 6.42
C PRO A 20 -35.90 17.75 7.06
N PHE A 21 -36.87 18.40 6.48
CA PHE A 21 -37.68 19.43 7.16
C PHE A 21 -39.12 18.95 7.25
N ALA A 22 -39.64 18.81 8.42
CA ALA A 22 -41.06 18.63 8.66
C ALA A 22 -41.67 19.99 9.06
N PRO A 23 -42.71 20.48 8.38
CA PRO A 23 -43.68 21.35 8.97
C PRO A 23 -45.05 20.68 9.09
N ASN A 24 -45.63 20.79 10.27
CA ASN A 24 -47.02 20.47 10.51
C ASN A 24 -47.93 21.45 9.74
N PHE A 25 -48.81 20.94 8.90
CA PHE A 25 -49.93 21.69 8.39
C PHE A 25 -51.24 20.93 8.62
N PRO A 26 -52.32 21.67 9.00
CA PRO A 26 -53.63 21.06 9.28
C PRO A 26 -54.34 20.64 7.99
N ALA A 27 -54.85 19.45 8.00
CA ALA A 27 -55.68 18.91 6.90
C ALA A 27 -57.05 19.54 6.86
N THR A 28 -57.34 20.29 5.82
CA THR A 28 -58.72 20.52 5.36
C THR A 28 -58.82 20.17 3.90
N PHE A 29 -59.39 19.01 3.61
CA PHE A 29 -59.71 18.59 2.25
C PHE A 29 -61.12 19.10 1.85
N PRO A 30 -61.32 19.72 0.69
CA PRO A 30 -62.63 19.87 0.14
C PRO A 30 -63.11 18.53 -0.46
N THR A 31 -64.21 17.99 0.03
CA THR A 31 -64.92 16.86 -0.58
C THR A 31 -65.53 17.31 -1.92
N THR A 32 -64.87 16.96 -2.99
CA THR A 32 -65.47 17.00 -4.34
C THR A 32 -66.27 15.73 -4.56
N GLN A 33 -67.57 15.87 -4.85
CA GLN A 33 -68.47 14.80 -5.20
C GLN A 33 -67.89 13.97 -6.35
N ALA A 34 -67.74 12.68 -6.13
CA ALA A 34 -67.36 11.69 -7.13
C ALA A 34 -68.57 11.48 -8.06
N LEU A 35 -68.57 12.16 -9.21
CA LEU A 35 -69.32 11.77 -10.38
C LEU A 35 -68.80 10.40 -10.83
N ALA A 36 -69.69 9.42 -11.07
CA ALA A 36 -69.35 8.11 -11.61
C ALA A 36 -68.69 8.26 -13.00
N GLN A 37 -67.40 8.45 -13.03
CA GLN A 37 -66.62 8.51 -14.28
C GLN A 37 -66.58 7.13 -14.93
N THR A 38 -66.71 7.05 -16.22
CA THR A 38 -66.50 5.81 -17.00
C THR A 38 -65.10 5.32 -16.80
N PRO A 39 -64.83 4.02 -16.97
CA PRO A 39 -63.45 3.47 -16.91
C PRO A 39 -62.45 4.22 -17.78
N ASP A 40 -62.84 4.70 -18.96
CA ASP A 40 -62.00 5.48 -19.87
C ASP A 40 -61.69 6.89 -19.33
N ALA A 41 -62.69 7.56 -18.71
CA ALA A 41 -62.48 8.86 -18.05
C ALA A 41 -61.54 8.74 -16.84
N ARG A 42 -61.66 7.67 -16.05
CA ARG A 42 -60.74 7.39 -14.93
C ARG A 42 -59.33 7.05 -15.43
N LYS A 43 -59.21 6.30 -16.52
CA LYS A 43 -57.90 6.03 -17.16
C LYS A 43 -57.22 7.32 -17.64
N ALA A 44 -57.97 8.18 -18.34
CA ALA A 44 -57.43 9.46 -18.80
C ALA A 44 -56.99 10.36 -17.66
N GLU A 45 -57.70 10.37 -16.54
CA GLU A 45 -57.27 11.14 -15.33
C GLU A 45 -56.04 10.47 -14.68
N ALA A 46 -55.95 9.16 -14.59
CA ALA A 46 -54.76 8.46 -14.10
C ALA A 46 -53.52 8.71 -14.95
N ASP A 47 -53.67 8.68 -16.28
CA ASP A 47 -52.60 9.02 -17.24
C ASP A 47 -52.13 10.47 -17.10
N ARG A 48 -53.10 11.43 -16.89
CA ARG A 48 -52.77 12.83 -16.63
C ARG A 48 -51.99 13.01 -15.32
N LEU A 49 -52.43 12.37 -14.25
CA LEU A 49 -51.74 12.43 -12.94
C LEU A 49 -50.36 11.78 -13.02
N LEU A 50 -50.23 10.69 -13.77
CA LEU A 50 -48.94 10.05 -13.98
C LEU A 50 -47.95 10.99 -14.66
N GLN A 51 -48.41 11.69 -15.71
CA GLN A 51 -47.62 12.70 -16.42
C GLN A 51 -47.30 13.92 -15.56
N GLN A 52 -48.27 14.44 -14.83
CA GLN A 52 -48.11 15.55 -13.90
C GLN A 52 -47.05 15.24 -12.83
N GLY A 53 -47.08 14.05 -12.25
CA GLY A 53 -46.05 13.59 -11.31
C GLY A 53 -44.64 13.54 -11.93
N ARG A 54 -44.52 13.18 -13.22
CA ARG A 54 -43.24 13.24 -13.92
C ARG A 54 -42.69 14.66 -14.05
N GLU A 55 -43.54 15.60 -14.43
CA GLU A 55 -43.16 17.02 -14.53
C GLU A 55 -42.76 17.62 -13.19
N GLN A 56 -43.53 17.31 -12.13
CA GLN A 56 -43.19 17.70 -10.76
C GLN A 56 -41.85 17.10 -10.31
N PHE A 57 -41.60 15.83 -10.59
CA PHE A 57 -40.33 15.17 -10.27
C PHE A 57 -39.15 15.81 -11.01
N GLN A 58 -39.31 16.12 -12.31
CA GLN A 58 -38.27 16.79 -13.12
C GLN A 58 -37.91 18.17 -12.58
N THR A 59 -38.88 18.86 -11.94
CA THR A 59 -38.67 20.17 -11.29
C THR A 59 -38.33 20.04 -9.80
N SER A 60 -37.92 18.84 -9.35
CA SER A 60 -37.54 18.55 -7.95
C SER A 60 -38.65 18.76 -6.90
N GLN A 61 -39.90 18.73 -7.31
CA GLN A 61 -41.08 18.82 -6.44
C GLN A 61 -41.49 17.39 -6.01
N PHE A 62 -40.62 16.70 -5.25
CA PHE A 62 -40.73 15.27 -4.97
C PHE A 62 -42.02 14.91 -4.21
N GLU A 63 -42.42 15.69 -3.21
CA GLU A 63 -43.62 15.44 -2.42
C GLU A 63 -44.90 15.59 -3.27
N ALA A 64 -44.94 16.57 -4.15
CA ALA A 64 -46.06 16.76 -5.09
C ALA A 64 -46.13 15.62 -6.10
N ALA A 65 -44.98 15.16 -6.62
CA ALA A 65 -44.90 14.00 -7.49
C ALA A 65 -45.40 12.72 -6.82
N LEU A 66 -45.04 12.49 -5.55
CA LEU A 66 -45.57 11.38 -4.76
C LEU A 66 -47.09 11.40 -4.67
N GLN A 67 -47.69 12.56 -4.34
CA GLN A 67 -49.12 12.70 -4.27
C GLN A 67 -49.81 12.41 -5.60
N SER A 68 -49.32 12.95 -6.70
CA SER A 68 -49.85 12.73 -8.04
C SER A 68 -49.76 11.25 -8.41
N TRP A 69 -48.65 10.58 -8.16
CA TRP A 69 -48.48 9.17 -8.48
C TRP A 69 -49.27 8.22 -7.56
N GLN A 70 -49.52 8.61 -6.27
CA GLN A 70 -50.40 7.85 -5.40
C GLN A 70 -51.86 7.93 -5.85
N GLN A 71 -52.33 9.10 -6.30
CA GLN A 71 -53.66 9.24 -6.88
C GLN A 71 -53.79 8.45 -8.18
N ALA A 72 -52.81 8.53 -9.08
CA ALA A 72 -52.77 7.71 -10.28
C ALA A 72 -52.83 6.19 -9.97
N LEU A 73 -52.07 5.76 -8.98
CA LEU A 73 -52.04 4.36 -8.53
C LEU A 73 -53.42 3.90 -8.06
N SER A 74 -54.14 4.72 -7.27
CA SER A 74 -55.50 4.42 -6.83
C SER A 74 -56.47 4.23 -8.02
N LEU A 75 -56.43 5.14 -8.98
CA LEU A 75 -57.32 5.07 -10.16
C LEU A 75 -56.99 3.83 -11.03
N TYR A 76 -55.70 3.52 -11.29
CA TYR A 76 -55.35 2.34 -12.06
C TYR A 76 -55.75 1.05 -11.35
N ARG A 77 -55.68 0.97 -10.04
CA ARG A 77 -56.22 -0.14 -9.26
C ARG A 77 -57.72 -0.32 -9.40
N GLU A 78 -58.46 0.78 -9.29
CA GLU A 78 -59.93 0.78 -9.44
C GLU A 78 -60.36 0.24 -10.84
N ILE A 79 -59.69 0.66 -11.92
CA ILE A 79 -59.97 0.21 -13.27
C ILE A 79 -59.27 -1.09 -13.67
N LYS A 80 -58.49 -1.68 -12.75
CA LYS A 80 -57.69 -2.90 -12.96
C LYS A 80 -56.65 -2.79 -14.10
N ASP A 81 -56.12 -1.61 -14.38
CA ASP A 81 -55.02 -1.39 -15.31
C ASP A 81 -53.68 -1.75 -14.67
N ARG A 82 -53.29 -3.01 -14.77
CA ARG A 82 -52.05 -3.54 -14.19
C ARG A 82 -50.79 -2.84 -14.72
N LEU A 83 -50.79 -2.46 -16.02
CA LEU A 83 -49.64 -1.74 -16.60
C LEU A 83 -49.48 -0.33 -15.99
N GLY A 84 -50.62 0.43 -15.90
CA GLY A 84 -50.63 1.73 -15.23
C GLY A 84 -50.27 1.66 -13.78
N GLU A 85 -50.80 0.65 -13.06
CA GLU A 85 -50.42 0.37 -11.67
C GLU A 85 -48.90 0.16 -11.52
N GLY A 86 -48.32 -0.69 -12.36
CA GLY A 86 -46.87 -0.95 -12.36
C GLY A 86 -46.03 0.29 -12.63
N LYS A 87 -46.43 1.15 -13.60
CA LYS A 87 -45.75 2.43 -13.87
C LYS A 87 -45.79 3.40 -12.67
N SER A 88 -46.96 3.50 -12.01
CA SER A 88 -47.14 4.36 -10.84
C SER A 88 -46.25 3.91 -9.66
N LEU A 89 -46.24 2.58 -9.37
CA LEU A 89 -45.40 1.99 -8.34
C LEU A 89 -43.91 2.22 -8.62
N GLY A 90 -43.48 2.07 -9.87
CA GLY A 90 -42.11 2.31 -10.27
C GLY A 90 -41.68 3.75 -10.04
N ASN A 91 -42.52 4.72 -10.41
CA ASN A 91 -42.25 6.12 -10.20
C ASN A 91 -42.23 6.51 -8.71
N LEU A 92 -43.15 5.95 -7.91
CA LEU A 92 -43.15 6.11 -6.45
C LEU A 92 -41.83 5.61 -5.85
N GLY A 93 -41.35 4.42 -6.26
CA GLY A 93 -40.07 3.88 -5.83
C GLY A 93 -38.89 4.77 -6.17
N ILE A 94 -38.88 5.36 -7.38
CA ILE A 94 -37.83 6.31 -7.81
C ILE A 94 -37.89 7.59 -6.95
N ALA A 95 -39.09 8.12 -6.65
CA ALA A 95 -39.22 9.31 -5.81
C ALA A 95 -38.75 9.07 -4.37
N TYR A 96 -39.12 7.94 -3.76
CA TYR A 96 -38.62 7.59 -2.44
C TYR A 96 -37.10 7.39 -2.40
N GLN A 97 -36.53 6.84 -3.49
CA GLN A 97 -35.07 6.73 -3.63
C GLN A 97 -34.42 8.14 -3.68
N ALA A 98 -35.02 9.08 -4.44
CA ALA A 98 -34.53 10.46 -4.50
C ALA A 98 -34.64 11.20 -3.16
N LEU A 99 -35.60 10.85 -2.33
CA LEU A 99 -35.79 11.36 -0.96
C LEU A 99 -34.92 10.62 0.10
N GLY A 100 -34.15 9.58 -0.33
CA GLY A 100 -33.30 8.78 0.57
C GLY A 100 -34.05 7.72 1.39
N ASP A 101 -35.36 7.55 1.20
CA ASP A 101 -36.15 6.48 1.86
C ASP A 101 -36.03 5.17 1.04
N TYR A 102 -34.85 4.55 1.11
CA TYR A 102 -34.54 3.34 0.35
C TYR A 102 -35.44 2.15 0.74
N ALA A 103 -35.93 2.11 1.99
CA ALA A 103 -36.81 1.03 2.43
C ALA A 103 -38.14 1.07 1.66
N LYS A 104 -38.78 2.22 1.54
CA LYS A 104 -39.99 2.40 0.73
C LYS A 104 -39.71 2.26 -0.76
N ALA A 105 -38.57 2.74 -1.24
CA ALA A 105 -38.16 2.55 -2.63
C ALA A 105 -38.14 1.06 -2.99
N ILE A 106 -37.53 0.23 -2.15
CA ILE A 106 -37.46 -1.23 -2.31
C ILE A 106 -38.88 -1.82 -2.31
N GLU A 107 -39.73 -1.46 -1.34
CA GLU A 107 -41.11 -1.96 -1.26
C GLU A 107 -41.90 -1.69 -2.54
N TYR A 108 -41.89 -0.48 -3.04
CA TYR A 108 -42.59 -0.09 -4.26
C TYR A 108 -42.01 -0.79 -5.51
N GLN A 109 -40.70 -0.91 -5.61
CA GLN A 109 -40.08 -1.59 -6.75
C GLN A 109 -40.36 -3.12 -6.72
N GLN A 110 -40.44 -3.74 -5.54
CA GLN A 110 -40.86 -5.15 -5.43
C GLN A 110 -42.30 -5.36 -5.87
N GLN A 111 -43.21 -4.48 -5.50
CA GLN A 111 -44.60 -4.52 -5.97
C GLN A 111 -44.67 -4.37 -7.49
N ARG A 112 -43.93 -3.42 -8.06
CA ARG A 112 -43.81 -3.26 -9.53
C ARG A 112 -43.27 -4.53 -10.19
N LEU A 113 -42.22 -5.12 -9.62
CA LEU A 113 -41.58 -6.33 -10.14
C LEU A 113 -42.61 -7.50 -10.20
N ALA A 114 -43.39 -7.66 -9.14
CA ALA A 114 -44.45 -8.69 -9.11
C ALA A 114 -45.48 -8.49 -10.24
N ILE A 115 -45.90 -7.25 -10.46
CA ILE A 115 -46.86 -6.92 -11.53
C ILE A 115 -46.23 -7.13 -12.92
N ALA A 116 -45.01 -6.69 -13.13
CA ALA A 116 -44.31 -6.85 -14.41
C ALA A 116 -44.18 -8.34 -14.80
N ARG A 117 -43.89 -9.19 -13.84
CA ARG A 117 -43.87 -10.66 -14.02
C ARG A 117 -45.27 -11.24 -14.33
N GLU A 118 -46.30 -10.79 -13.62
CA GLU A 118 -47.69 -11.20 -13.84
C GLU A 118 -48.15 -10.90 -15.26
N ILE A 119 -47.88 -9.67 -15.74
CA ILE A 119 -48.29 -9.23 -17.10
C ILE A 119 -47.25 -9.56 -18.19
N LYS A 120 -46.16 -10.23 -17.82
CA LYS A 120 -45.04 -10.57 -18.74
C LYS A 120 -44.37 -9.35 -19.39
N ASP A 121 -44.33 -8.21 -18.69
CA ASP A 121 -43.60 -7.00 -19.12
C ASP A 121 -42.12 -7.16 -18.79
N ARG A 122 -41.38 -7.77 -19.71
CA ARG A 122 -39.92 -8.03 -19.51
C ARG A 122 -39.11 -6.74 -19.36
N LEU A 123 -39.50 -5.67 -20.05
CA LEU A 123 -38.84 -4.37 -19.93
C LEU A 123 -39.09 -3.78 -18.52
N GLY A 124 -40.33 -3.77 -18.05
CA GLY A 124 -40.73 -3.33 -16.72
C GLY A 124 -40.10 -4.16 -15.61
N GLU A 125 -39.98 -5.47 -15.82
CA GLU A 125 -39.23 -6.37 -14.91
C GLU A 125 -37.79 -5.95 -14.80
N GLY A 126 -37.08 -5.76 -15.92
CA GLY A 126 -35.68 -5.31 -15.95
C GLY A 126 -35.48 -3.96 -15.23
N GLN A 127 -36.36 -2.97 -15.53
CA GLN A 127 -36.28 -1.67 -14.85
C GLN A 127 -36.48 -1.76 -13.33
N SER A 128 -37.37 -2.63 -12.86
CA SER A 128 -37.58 -2.84 -11.42
C SER A 128 -36.37 -3.48 -10.76
N LEU A 129 -35.75 -4.47 -11.41
CA LEU A 129 -34.52 -5.11 -10.93
C LEU A 129 -33.35 -4.15 -10.87
N GLY A 130 -33.20 -3.27 -11.88
CA GLY A 130 -32.17 -2.23 -11.87
C GLY A 130 -32.33 -1.24 -10.73
N ASN A 131 -33.56 -0.79 -10.47
CA ASN A 131 -33.87 0.12 -9.36
C ASN A 131 -33.66 -0.56 -7.99
N LEU A 132 -34.04 -1.84 -7.84
CA LEU A 132 -33.77 -2.63 -6.64
C LEU A 132 -32.28 -2.77 -6.40
N GLY A 133 -31.51 -3.11 -7.43
CA GLY A 133 -30.06 -3.18 -7.35
C GLY A 133 -29.45 -1.87 -6.85
N SER A 134 -29.88 -0.75 -7.42
CA SER A 134 -29.42 0.60 -7.05
C SER A 134 -29.83 0.97 -5.61
N ALA A 135 -31.02 0.61 -5.18
CA ALA A 135 -31.48 0.88 -3.80
C ALA A 135 -30.71 0.04 -2.76
N TYR A 136 -30.45 -1.25 -3.03
CA TYR A 136 -29.62 -2.09 -2.17
C TYR A 136 -28.16 -1.63 -2.14
N GLN A 137 -27.63 -1.15 -3.27
CA GLN A 137 -26.30 -0.56 -3.31
C GLN A 137 -26.19 0.69 -2.43
N ALA A 138 -27.21 1.55 -2.45
CA ALA A 138 -27.27 2.73 -1.59
C ALA A 138 -27.37 2.38 -0.09
N LEU A 139 -27.99 1.26 0.25
CA LEU A 139 -28.02 0.70 1.62
C LEU A 139 -26.72 -0.03 2.01
N GLY A 140 -25.75 -0.20 1.10
CA GLY A 140 -24.52 -0.94 1.35
C GLY A 140 -24.65 -2.48 1.27
N ASP A 141 -25.82 -3.01 0.90
CA ASP A 141 -26.00 -4.45 0.66
C ASP A 141 -25.58 -4.81 -0.77
N TYR A 142 -24.27 -4.79 -0.98
CA TYR A 142 -23.67 -5.00 -2.31
C TYR A 142 -23.94 -6.41 -2.87
N VAL A 143 -24.14 -7.40 -1.99
CA VAL A 143 -24.42 -8.78 -2.42
C VAL A 143 -25.79 -8.85 -3.10
N LYS A 144 -26.82 -8.24 -2.48
CA LYS A 144 -28.14 -8.17 -3.12
C LYS A 144 -28.15 -7.27 -4.35
N ALA A 145 -27.41 -6.15 -4.31
CA ALA A 145 -27.26 -5.27 -5.49
C ALA A 145 -26.72 -6.04 -6.69
N ILE A 146 -25.67 -6.85 -6.49
CA ILE A 146 -25.08 -7.71 -7.53
C ILE A 146 -26.12 -8.70 -8.06
N ASP A 147 -26.84 -9.39 -7.18
CA ASP A 147 -27.86 -10.35 -7.61
C ASP A 147 -28.95 -9.72 -8.48
N TYR A 148 -29.48 -8.55 -8.09
CA TYR A 148 -30.48 -7.86 -8.89
C TYR A 148 -29.93 -7.33 -10.22
N HIS A 149 -28.70 -6.81 -10.25
CA HIS A 149 -28.09 -6.38 -11.51
C HIS A 149 -27.74 -7.54 -12.44
N GLN A 150 -27.41 -8.73 -11.90
CA GLN A 150 -27.24 -9.95 -12.73
C GLN A 150 -28.57 -10.41 -13.36
N GLN A 151 -29.67 -10.36 -12.61
CA GLN A 151 -30.99 -10.66 -13.14
C GLN A 151 -31.38 -9.66 -14.23
N LEU A 152 -31.12 -8.35 -14.03
CA LEU A 152 -31.31 -7.33 -15.07
C LEU A 152 -30.48 -7.64 -16.31
N LEU A 153 -29.21 -8.00 -16.15
CA LEU A 153 -28.33 -8.34 -17.27
C LEU A 153 -28.88 -9.51 -18.08
N ALA A 154 -29.39 -10.53 -17.40
CA ALA A 154 -30.00 -11.68 -18.08
C ALA A 154 -31.22 -11.28 -18.93
N ILE A 155 -32.10 -10.41 -18.39
CA ILE A 155 -33.25 -9.91 -19.10
C ILE A 155 -32.84 -9.02 -20.27
N ALA A 156 -31.90 -8.09 -20.06
CA ALA A 156 -31.44 -7.21 -21.14
C ALA A 156 -30.89 -8.00 -22.35
N ARG A 157 -30.14 -9.07 -22.07
CA ARG A 157 -29.65 -9.99 -23.10
C ARG A 157 -30.78 -10.76 -23.81
N GLU A 158 -31.78 -11.25 -23.06
CA GLU A 158 -32.93 -11.96 -23.57
C GLU A 158 -33.73 -11.09 -24.55
N ILE A 159 -34.02 -9.84 -24.17
CA ILE A 159 -34.79 -8.90 -24.99
C ILE A 159 -33.93 -8.11 -25.99
N LYS A 160 -32.63 -8.39 -26.03
CA LYS A 160 -31.63 -7.71 -26.90
C LYS A 160 -31.55 -6.19 -26.67
N ASP A 161 -31.79 -5.75 -25.44
CA ASP A 161 -31.60 -4.36 -25.00
C ASP A 161 -30.11 -4.09 -24.71
N ARG A 162 -29.38 -3.65 -25.73
CA ARG A 162 -27.94 -3.36 -25.60
C ARG A 162 -27.66 -2.20 -24.66
N GLN A 163 -28.56 -1.23 -24.57
CA GLN A 163 -28.44 -0.12 -23.62
C GLN A 163 -28.64 -0.58 -22.17
N GLY A 164 -29.66 -1.42 -21.94
CA GLY A 164 -29.88 -2.07 -20.65
C GLY A 164 -28.75 -3.01 -20.25
N GLU A 165 -28.15 -3.70 -21.21
CA GLU A 165 -26.98 -4.56 -20.99
C GLU A 165 -25.76 -3.72 -20.54
N GLU A 166 -25.45 -2.61 -21.24
CA GLU A 166 -24.37 -1.68 -20.87
C GLU A 166 -24.57 -1.13 -19.46
N ALA A 167 -25.77 -0.66 -19.15
CA ALA A 167 -26.10 -0.11 -17.83
C ALA A 167 -25.96 -1.16 -16.71
N SER A 168 -26.39 -2.41 -16.98
CA SER A 168 -26.27 -3.52 -16.01
C SER A 168 -24.82 -3.86 -15.73
N LEU A 169 -23.98 -3.99 -16.76
CA LEU A 169 -22.55 -4.28 -16.63
C LEU A 169 -21.82 -3.17 -15.88
N LYS A 170 -22.12 -1.90 -16.18
CA LYS A 170 -21.59 -0.75 -15.47
C LYS A 170 -21.92 -0.83 -13.97
N ASN A 171 -23.18 -1.09 -13.62
CA ASN A 171 -23.62 -1.16 -12.23
C ASN A 171 -23.04 -2.37 -11.51
N LEU A 172 -22.89 -3.52 -12.18
CA LEU A 172 -22.16 -4.67 -11.63
C LEU A 172 -20.71 -4.30 -11.31
N GLY A 173 -20.02 -3.62 -12.23
CA GLY A 173 -18.66 -3.16 -11.98
C GLY A 173 -18.56 -2.23 -10.77
N ILE A 174 -19.52 -1.30 -10.60
CA ILE A 174 -19.57 -0.40 -9.42
C ILE A 174 -19.86 -1.22 -8.14
N ALA A 175 -20.78 -2.17 -8.18
CA ALA A 175 -21.14 -2.98 -7.01
C ALA A 175 -19.96 -3.90 -6.58
N TYR A 176 -19.26 -4.54 -7.52
CA TYR A 176 -18.06 -5.33 -7.23
C TYR A 176 -16.90 -4.46 -6.71
N HIS A 177 -16.73 -3.25 -7.24
CA HIS A 177 -15.77 -2.28 -6.70
C HIS A 177 -16.08 -1.97 -5.22
N SER A 178 -17.35 -1.68 -4.90
CA SER A 178 -17.79 -1.39 -3.53
C SER A 178 -17.62 -2.59 -2.60
N LEU A 179 -17.72 -3.82 -3.14
CA LEU A 179 -17.48 -5.06 -2.42
C LEU A 179 -15.98 -5.33 -2.19
N GLY A 180 -15.09 -4.61 -2.91
CA GLY A 180 -13.63 -4.80 -2.87
C GLY A 180 -13.08 -5.84 -3.87
N ASP A 181 -13.92 -6.41 -4.73
CA ASP A 181 -13.49 -7.31 -5.80
C ASP A 181 -13.15 -6.50 -7.07
N TYR A 182 -11.98 -5.84 -7.03
CA TYR A 182 -11.57 -4.93 -8.09
C TYR A 182 -11.30 -5.64 -9.42
N THR A 183 -10.92 -6.91 -9.38
CA THR A 183 -10.70 -7.72 -10.60
C THR A 183 -12.00 -7.89 -11.38
N LYS A 184 -13.09 -8.30 -10.69
CA LYS A 184 -14.40 -8.40 -11.34
C LYS A 184 -14.96 -7.03 -11.73
N ALA A 185 -14.70 -6.00 -10.91
CA ALA A 185 -15.08 -4.64 -11.25
C ALA A 185 -14.48 -4.22 -12.59
N ILE A 186 -13.18 -4.46 -12.80
CA ILE A 186 -12.48 -4.19 -14.06
C ILE A 186 -13.10 -4.99 -15.22
N ASP A 187 -13.33 -6.29 -15.04
CA ASP A 187 -13.90 -7.14 -16.08
C ASP A 187 -15.28 -6.64 -16.54
N TYR A 188 -16.18 -6.34 -15.61
CA TYR A 188 -17.50 -5.81 -15.93
C TYR A 188 -17.45 -4.40 -16.57
N GLN A 189 -16.54 -3.53 -16.13
CA GLN A 189 -16.38 -2.20 -16.75
C GLN A 189 -15.79 -2.30 -18.16
N GLN A 190 -14.90 -3.26 -18.42
CA GLN A 190 -14.40 -3.52 -19.79
C GLN A 190 -15.51 -4.01 -20.73
N GLN A 191 -16.37 -4.89 -20.25
CA GLN A 191 -17.54 -5.33 -21.01
C GLN A 191 -18.50 -4.17 -21.28
N SER A 192 -18.80 -3.33 -20.28
CA SER A 192 -19.62 -2.11 -20.42
C SER A 192 -19.00 -1.16 -21.46
N LEU A 193 -17.68 -0.94 -21.40
CA LEU A 193 -16.94 -0.12 -22.36
C LEU A 193 -17.08 -0.64 -23.80
N ALA A 194 -16.96 -1.95 -24.00
CA ALA A 194 -17.08 -2.58 -25.31
C ALA A 194 -18.48 -2.33 -25.90
N ILE A 195 -19.54 -2.50 -25.11
CA ILE A 195 -20.91 -2.26 -25.55
C ILE A 195 -21.17 -0.77 -25.80
N ALA A 196 -20.70 0.12 -24.90
CA ALA A 196 -20.85 1.56 -25.09
C ALA A 196 -20.25 2.04 -26.42
N ARG A 197 -19.09 1.48 -26.80
CA ARG A 197 -18.45 1.74 -28.11
C ARG A 197 -19.27 1.19 -29.26
N GLU A 198 -19.79 -0.05 -29.13
CA GLU A 198 -20.63 -0.69 -30.13
C GLU A 198 -21.88 0.15 -30.45
N ILE A 199 -22.60 0.58 -29.38
CA ILE A 199 -23.83 1.39 -29.54
C ILE A 199 -23.56 2.89 -29.68
N LYS A 200 -22.29 3.30 -29.76
CA LYS A 200 -21.84 4.70 -29.87
C LYS A 200 -22.35 5.61 -28.74
N ASN A 201 -22.51 5.04 -27.54
CA ASN A 201 -22.85 5.79 -26.34
C ASN A 201 -21.59 6.45 -25.76
N ARG A 202 -21.26 7.66 -26.22
CA ARG A 202 -20.06 8.39 -25.77
C ARG A 202 -20.08 8.71 -24.27
N LEU A 203 -21.24 8.99 -23.70
CA LEU A 203 -21.36 9.20 -22.26
C LEU A 203 -21.09 7.89 -21.48
N GLY A 204 -21.65 6.77 -21.95
CA GLY A 204 -21.39 5.44 -21.39
C GLY A 204 -19.90 5.07 -21.47
N GLU A 205 -19.27 5.35 -22.62
CA GLU A 205 -17.84 5.13 -22.82
C GLU A 205 -17.00 5.94 -21.82
N GLY A 206 -17.27 7.24 -21.67
CA GLY A 206 -16.55 8.10 -20.70
C GLY A 206 -16.73 7.61 -19.26
N ASN A 207 -17.94 7.18 -18.89
CA ASN A 207 -18.22 6.65 -17.55
C ASN A 207 -17.49 5.32 -17.29
N ALA A 208 -17.50 4.39 -18.24
CA ALA A 208 -16.81 3.10 -18.10
C ALA A 208 -15.30 3.28 -17.97
N LEU A 209 -14.70 4.19 -18.77
CA LEU A 209 -13.28 4.55 -18.65
C LEU A 209 -12.96 5.18 -17.28
N GLY A 210 -13.79 6.11 -16.79
CA GLY A 210 -13.64 6.71 -15.47
C GLY A 210 -13.69 5.66 -14.35
N ASN A 211 -14.64 4.73 -14.43
CA ASN A 211 -14.77 3.63 -13.46
C ASN A 211 -13.60 2.65 -13.54
N LEU A 212 -13.07 2.35 -14.73
CA LEU A 212 -11.83 1.58 -14.90
C LEU A 212 -10.66 2.27 -14.19
N GLY A 213 -10.50 3.57 -14.39
CA GLY A 213 -9.47 4.34 -13.69
C GLY A 213 -9.58 4.25 -12.17
N ILE A 214 -10.80 4.34 -11.63
CA ILE A 214 -11.06 4.20 -10.18
C ILE A 214 -10.72 2.78 -9.71
N ALA A 215 -11.10 1.74 -10.47
CA ALA A 215 -10.86 0.36 -10.13
C ALA A 215 -9.35 0.01 -10.16
N TYR A 216 -8.61 0.50 -11.16
CA TYR A 216 -7.15 0.35 -11.23
C TYR A 216 -6.44 1.11 -10.12
N GLN A 217 -6.93 2.31 -9.73
CA GLN A 217 -6.39 3.05 -8.59
C GLN A 217 -6.57 2.25 -7.28
N ALA A 218 -7.73 1.65 -7.09
CA ALA A 218 -8.00 0.80 -5.93
C ALA A 218 -7.13 -0.47 -5.91
N LEU A 219 -6.78 -1.00 -7.09
CA LEU A 219 -5.87 -2.13 -7.24
C LEU A 219 -4.40 -1.74 -7.01
N GLY A 220 -4.08 -0.42 -7.04
CA GLY A 220 -2.72 0.11 -6.90
C GLY A 220 -1.98 0.32 -8.23
N ASP A 221 -2.60 0.00 -9.37
CA ASP A 221 -2.03 0.27 -10.71
C ASP A 221 -2.32 1.72 -11.11
N TYR A 222 -1.55 2.64 -10.53
CA TYR A 222 -1.76 4.08 -10.73
C TYR A 222 -1.46 4.51 -12.17
N ALA A 223 -0.59 3.80 -12.89
CA ALA A 223 -0.28 4.10 -14.29
C ALA A 223 -1.52 3.90 -15.16
N LYS A 224 -2.17 2.74 -15.07
CA LYS A 224 -3.43 2.48 -15.79
C LYS A 224 -4.57 3.36 -15.29
N ALA A 225 -4.62 3.65 -13.98
CA ALA A 225 -5.61 4.57 -13.44
C ALA A 225 -5.53 5.94 -14.13
N ILE A 226 -4.33 6.51 -14.26
CA ILE A 226 -4.07 7.77 -14.95
C ILE A 226 -4.45 7.68 -16.44
N GLU A 227 -4.02 6.61 -17.12
CA GLU A 227 -4.32 6.40 -18.53
C GLU A 227 -5.84 6.38 -18.79
N TYR A 228 -6.60 5.60 -18.05
CA TYR A 228 -8.04 5.51 -18.20
C TYR A 228 -8.77 6.81 -17.84
N GLN A 229 -8.31 7.52 -16.79
CA GLN A 229 -8.88 8.83 -16.46
C GLN A 229 -8.59 9.88 -17.53
N GLN A 230 -7.42 9.86 -18.17
CA GLN A 230 -7.10 10.75 -19.29
C GLN A 230 -7.99 10.47 -20.51
N GLN A 231 -8.25 9.18 -20.82
CA GLN A 231 -9.19 8.80 -21.87
C GLN A 231 -10.61 9.26 -21.55
N SER A 232 -11.07 9.07 -20.30
CA SER A 232 -12.38 9.58 -19.84
C SER A 232 -12.45 11.10 -19.98
N LEU A 233 -11.42 11.83 -19.55
CA LEU A 233 -11.34 13.30 -19.66
C LEU A 233 -11.47 13.77 -21.11
N ALA A 234 -10.80 13.10 -22.03
CA ALA A 234 -10.90 13.44 -23.47
C ALA A 234 -12.35 13.33 -23.98
N ILE A 235 -13.04 12.25 -23.60
CA ILE A 235 -14.44 12.02 -24.02
C ILE A 235 -15.40 13.02 -23.40
N VAL A 236 -15.31 13.26 -22.09
CA VAL A 236 -16.24 14.19 -21.42
C VAL A 236 -16.04 15.62 -21.90
N ARG A 237 -14.83 16.00 -22.32
CA ARG A 237 -14.56 17.28 -23.02
C ARG A 237 -15.18 17.32 -24.40
N GLU A 238 -15.05 16.25 -25.20
CA GLU A 238 -15.66 16.12 -26.52
C GLU A 238 -17.17 16.33 -26.48
N ILE A 239 -17.85 15.66 -25.52
CA ILE A 239 -19.31 15.77 -25.35
C ILE A 239 -19.74 16.99 -24.50
N LYS A 240 -18.81 17.85 -24.11
CA LYS A 240 -19.03 19.06 -23.30
C LYS A 240 -19.72 18.77 -21.95
N ASN A 241 -19.47 17.62 -21.36
CA ASN A 241 -19.98 17.26 -20.05
C ASN A 241 -19.10 17.87 -18.95
N ARG A 242 -19.41 19.10 -18.52
CA ARG A 242 -18.61 19.83 -17.53
C ARG A 242 -18.54 19.12 -16.17
N LEU A 243 -19.62 18.49 -15.72
CA LEU A 243 -19.61 17.70 -14.48
C LEU A 243 -18.65 16.49 -14.63
N GLY A 244 -18.75 15.76 -15.73
CA GLY A 244 -17.82 14.65 -16.03
C GLY A 244 -16.37 15.11 -16.11
N GLU A 245 -16.12 16.29 -16.70
CA GLU A 245 -14.78 16.88 -16.78
C GLU A 245 -14.22 17.17 -15.38
N GLY A 246 -15.00 17.82 -14.51
CA GLY A 246 -14.61 18.09 -13.12
C GLY A 246 -14.29 16.80 -12.36
N ASN A 247 -15.10 15.75 -12.53
CA ASN A 247 -14.89 14.45 -11.89
C ASN A 247 -13.61 13.75 -12.40
N ALA A 248 -13.38 13.72 -13.71
CA ALA A 248 -12.18 13.11 -14.30
C ALA A 248 -10.89 13.82 -13.85
N LEU A 249 -10.90 15.15 -13.79
CA LEU A 249 -9.79 15.95 -13.25
C LEU A 249 -9.58 15.67 -11.77
N GLY A 250 -10.63 15.60 -10.96
CA GLY A 250 -10.56 15.23 -9.55
C GLY A 250 -9.94 13.84 -9.34
N ASN A 251 -10.35 12.85 -10.14
CA ASN A 251 -9.81 11.49 -10.10
C ASN A 251 -8.35 11.43 -10.56
N LEU A 252 -7.94 12.22 -11.57
CA LEU A 252 -6.53 12.37 -11.92
C LEU A 252 -5.72 12.94 -10.76
N GLY A 253 -6.24 13.96 -10.08
CA GLY A 253 -5.61 14.50 -8.88
C GLY A 253 -5.42 13.44 -7.80
N LEU A 254 -6.43 12.62 -7.54
CA LEU A 254 -6.34 11.51 -6.58
C LEU A 254 -5.34 10.42 -7.02
N ALA A 255 -5.28 10.10 -8.31
CA ALA A 255 -4.34 9.11 -8.84
C ALA A 255 -2.89 9.59 -8.71
N TYR A 256 -2.60 10.86 -9.05
CA TYR A 256 -1.28 11.46 -8.86
C TYR A 256 -0.91 11.62 -7.38
N TYR A 257 -1.88 11.93 -6.52
CA TYR A 257 -1.68 11.93 -5.06
C TYR A 257 -1.25 10.55 -4.56
N SER A 258 -1.93 9.49 -5.00
CA SER A 258 -1.61 8.11 -4.63
C SER A 258 -0.24 7.67 -5.16
N LEU A 259 0.17 8.19 -6.32
CA LEU A 259 1.51 7.99 -6.90
C LEU A 259 2.61 8.75 -6.13
N GLY A 260 2.25 9.77 -5.33
CA GLY A 260 3.18 10.64 -4.60
C GLY A 260 3.61 11.89 -5.39
N ASP A 261 3.07 12.12 -6.60
CA ASP A 261 3.29 13.36 -7.36
C ASP A 261 2.29 14.42 -6.90
N TYR A 262 2.56 14.99 -5.73
CA TYR A 262 1.65 15.97 -5.10
C TYR A 262 1.53 17.27 -5.90
N ALA A 263 2.55 17.64 -6.67
CA ALA A 263 2.50 18.83 -7.50
C ALA A 263 1.47 18.69 -8.62
N LYS A 264 1.49 17.56 -9.35
CA LYS A 264 0.46 17.28 -10.37
C LYS A 264 -0.91 17.06 -9.74
N ALA A 265 -0.99 16.42 -8.56
CA ALA A 265 -2.25 16.27 -7.85
C ALA A 265 -2.91 17.64 -7.58
N ILE A 266 -2.13 18.61 -7.10
CA ILE A 266 -2.60 19.97 -6.85
C ILE A 266 -3.08 20.65 -8.15
N ASP A 267 -2.30 20.54 -9.23
CA ASP A 267 -2.70 21.13 -10.52
C ASP A 267 -4.04 20.58 -11.02
N TYR A 268 -4.22 19.25 -11.02
CA TYR A 268 -5.49 18.64 -11.44
C TYR A 268 -6.65 19.00 -10.52
N HIS A 269 -6.43 19.05 -9.20
CA HIS A 269 -7.47 19.47 -8.27
C HIS A 269 -7.83 20.95 -8.45
N GLN A 270 -6.88 21.85 -8.76
CA GLN A 270 -7.17 23.24 -9.07
C GLN A 270 -8.01 23.38 -10.34
N GLN A 271 -7.70 22.61 -11.40
CA GLN A 271 -8.51 22.57 -12.60
C GLN A 271 -9.94 22.06 -12.30
N SER A 272 -10.08 20.99 -11.50
CA SER A 272 -11.38 20.48 -11.04
C SER A 272 -12.14 21.54 -10.25
N LEU A 273 -11.45 22.27 -9.34
CA LEU A 273 -12.04 23.36 -8.54
C LEU A 273 -12.65 24.45 -9.41
N ALA A 274 -11.93 24.86 -10.46
CA ALA A 274 -12.43 25.86 -11.40
C ALA A 274 -13.75 25.40 -12.06
N ILE A 275 -13.82 24.15 -12.47
CA ILE A 275 -15.01 23.55 -13.10
C ILE A 275 -16.20 23.47 -12.12
N VAL A 276 -16.00 22.93 -10.91
CA VAL A 276 -17.10 22.78 -9.95
C VAL A 276 -17.64 24.13 -9.48
N ARG A 277 -16.82 25.17 -9.44
CA ARG A 277 -17.23 26.56 -9.22
C ARG A 277 -18.05 27.12 -10.38
N GLU A 278 -17.59 26.90 -11.61
CA GLU A 278 -18.30 27.31 -12.82
C GLU A 278 -19.73 26.75 -12.87
N ILE A 279 -19.87 25.45 -12.61
CA ILE A 279 -21.20 24.77 -12.60
C ILE A 279 -21.96 24.94 -11.27
N LYS A 280 -21.43 25.70 -10.33
CA LYS A 280 -22.02 25.97 -9.00
C LYS A 280 -22.30 24.68 -8.18
N ASN A 281 -21.49 23.66 -8.36
CA ASN A 281 -21.58 22.43 -7.57
C ASN A 281 -20.88 22.61 -6.22
N ARG A 282 -21.61 23.14 -5.22
CA ARG A 282 -21.06 23.47 -3.89
C ARG A 282 -20.52 22.22 -3.16
N LEU A 283 -21.21 21.08 -3.26
CA LEU A 283 -20.71 19.83 -2.66
C LEU A 283 -19.40 19.37 -3.32
N GLY A 284 -19.34 19.41 -4.65
CA GLY A 284 -18.12 19.12 -5.40
C GLY A 284 -16.98 20.07 -5.06
N GLU A 285 -17.28 21.38 -4.90
CA GLU A 285 -16.31 22.39 -4.48
C GLU A 285 -15.71 22.04 -3.10
N GLY A 286 -16.53 21.72 -2.11
CA GLY A 286 -16.06 21.32 -0.79
C GLY A 286 -15.14 20.08 -0.85
N ASN A 287 -15.51 19.08 -1.62
CA ASN A 287 -14.71 17.86 -1.77
C ASN A 287 -13.34 18.14 -2.39
N VAL A 288 -13.28 18.94 -3.45
CA VAL A 288 -12.02 19.30 -4.13
C VAL A 288 -11.13 20.14 -3.20
N LEU A 289 -11.69 21.07 -2.43
CA LEU A 289 -10.96 21.84 -1.41
C LEU A 289 -10.39 20.91 -0.32
N GLY A 290 -11.17 19.91 0.10
CA GLY A 290 -10.69 18.85 1.00
C GLY A 290 -9.48 18.12 0.45
N ASN A 291 -9.51 17.71 -0.83
CA ASN A 291 -8.42 17.01 -1.50
C ASN A 291 -7.18 17.90 -1.69
N LEU A 292 -7.36 19.19 -2.01
CA LEU A 292 -6.26 20.16 -2.05
C LEU A 292 -5.58 20.28 -0.68
N GLY A 293 -6.36 20.36 0.40
CA GLY A 293 -5.83 20.35 1.75
C GLY A 293 -4.98 19.10 2.03
N LEU A 294 -5.42 17.92 1.60
CA LEU A 294 -4.65 16.67 1.75
C LEU A 294 -3.34 16.71 0.95
N ALA A 295 -3.37 17.22 -0.27
CA ALA A 295 -2.18 17.32 -1.12
C ALA A 295 -1.14 18.30 -0.54
N TYR A 296 -1.57 19.45 -0.03
CA TYR A 296 -0.69 20.40 0.66
C TYR A 296 -0.18 19.86 2.00
N TYR A 297 -0.99 19.07 2.72
CA TYR A 297 -0.53 18.38 3.93
C TYR A 297 0.64 17.44 3.62
N ALA A 298 0.56 16.70 2.52
CA ALA A 298 1.62 15.79 2.11
C ALA A 298 2.92 16.53 1.72
N LEU A 299 2.82 17.79 1.29
CA LEU A 299 3.96 18.68 1.04
C LEU A 299 4.48 19.39 2.31
N GLY A 300 3.76 19.32 3.42
CA GLY A 300 4.09 20.02 4.66
C GLY A 300 3.68 21.50 4.69
N ASP A 301 2.93 21.99 3.70
CA ASP A 301 2.41 23.37 3.66
C ASP A 301 1.11 23.48 4.48
N TYR A 302 1.25 23.46 5.79
CA TYR A 302 0.12 23.49 6.70
C TYR A 302 -0.69 24.79 6.67
N ALA A 303 -0.08 25.89 6.23
CA ALA A 303 -0.77 27.17 6.04
C ALA A 303 -1.87 27.05 4.97
N LYS A 304 -1.52 26.48 3.81
CA LYS A 304 -2.50 26.18 2.76
C LYS A 304 -3.51 25.11 3.15
N VAL A 305 -3.11 24.12 3.94
CA VAL A 305 -4.07 23.15 4.50
C VAL A 305 -5.17 23.88 5.25
N ILE A 306 -4.78 24.79 6.17
CA ILE A 306 -5.74 25.56 6.97
C ILE A 306 -6.63 26.41 6.08
N GLU A 307 -6.05 27.11 5.09
CA GLU A 307 -6.81 27.94 4.14
C GLU A 307 -7.90 27.14 3.40
N TYR A 308 -7.53 26.03 2.80
CA TYR A 308 -8.47 25.21 2.03
C TYR A 308 -9.51 24.49 2.91
N GLN A 309 -9.11 24.04 4.10
CA GLN A 309 -10.04 23.40 5.02
C GLN A 309 -11.03 24.40 5.63
N GLN A 310 -10.65 25.67 5.86
CA GLN A 310 -11.57 26.72 6.28
C GLN A 310 -12.60 27.04 5.18
N GLN A 311 -12.19 27.09 3.92
CA GLN A 311 -13.13 27.25 2.79
C GLN A 311 -14.09 26.06 2.73
N TYR A 312 -13.60 24.83 2.86
CA TYR A 312 -14.45 23.64 2.92
C TYR A 312 -15.44 23.69 4.08
N LEU A 313 -14.98 24.07 5.27
CA LEU A 313 -15.83 24.23 6.46
C LEU A 313 -16.97 25.23 6.23
N ALA A 314 -16.66 26.37 5.61
CA ALA A 314 -17.65 27.38 5.28
C ALA A 314 -18.73 26.84 4.33
N ILE A 315 -18.32 26.12 3.29
CA ILE A 315 -19.23 25.48 2.33
C ILE A 315 -20.08 24.40 3.01
N ALA A 316 -19.46 23.52 3.79
CA ALA A 316 -20.17 22.44 4.49
C ALA A 316 -21.28 23.01 5.41
N ARG A 317 -21.00 24.11 6.11
CA ARG A 317 -22.00 24.83 6.92
C ARG A 317 -23.10 25.47 6.07
N GLU A 318 -22.73 26.08 4.95
CA GLU A 318 -23.68 26.68 3.99
C GLU A 318 -24.70 25.67 3.48
N ILE A 319 -24.20 24.50 3.03
CA ILE A 319 -25.04 23.43 2.46
C ILE A 319 -25.59 22.46 3.53
N LYS A 320 -25.30 22.71 4.80
CA LYS A 320 -25.70 21.89 5.98
C LYS A 320 -25.17 20.44 5.89
N ASP A 321 -24.01 20.23 5.26
CA ASP A 321 -23.31 18.96 5.25
C ASP A 321 -22.55 18.73 6.57
N ARG A 322 -23.25 18.16 7.56
CA ARG A 322 -22.67 17.92 8.89
C ARG A 322 -21.50 16.93 8.85
N LEU A 323 -21.51 15.99 7.93
CA LEU A 323 -20.39 15.05 7.76
C LEU A 323 -19.16 15.76 7.18
N GLY A 324 -19.34 16.58 6.14
CA GLY A 324 -18.30 17.44 5.58
C GLY A 324 -17.73 18.44 6.58
N GLU A 325 -18.60 19.05 7.41
CA GLU A 325 -18.19 19.92 8.51
C GLU A 325 -17.29 19.16 9.50
N GLY A 326 -17.67 17.97 9.95
CA GLY A 326 -16.87 17.14 10.83
C GLY A 326 -15.51 16.74 10.21
N ARG A 327 -15.48 16.43 8.92
CA ARG A 327 -14.23 16.12 8.20
C ARG A 327 -13.29 17.32 8.15
N SER A 328 -13.80 18.47 7.79
CA SER A 328 -13.01 19.70 7.72
C SER A 328 -12.42 20.09 9.09
N LEU A 329 -13.22 20.01 10.16
CA LEU A 329 -12.75 20.25 11.53
C LEU A 329 -11.65 19.26 11.94
N GLY A 330 -11.79 17.98 11.58
CA GLY A 330 -10.76 16.98 11.83
C GLY A 330 -9.43 17.30 11.12
N ASN A 331 -9.50 17.69 9.86
CA ASN A 331 -8.33 18.07 9.09
C ASN A 331 -7.67 19.37 9.60
N LEU A 332 -8.46 20.35 10.07
CA LEU A 332 -7.95 21.54 10.76
C LEU A 332 -7.23 21.15 12.04
N GLY A 333 -7.81 20.26 12.86
CA GLY A 333 -7.17 19.75 14.07
C GLY A 333 -5.82 19.10 13.78
N ILE A 334 -5.74 18.25 12.75
CA ILE A 334 -4.49 17.60 12.30
C ILE A 334 -3.48 18.66 11.83
N ALA A 335 -3.89 19.68 11.09
CA ALA A 335 -3.00 20.72 10.61
C ALA A 335 -2.42 21.58 11.75
N TYR A 336 -3.25 21.98 12.71
CA TYR A 336 -2.79 22.72 13.89
C TYR A 336 -1.89 21.86 14.80
N TYR A 337 -2.17 20.55 14.92
CA TYR A 337 -1.28 19.61 15.62
C TYR A 337 0.11 19.59 14.96
N ALA A 338 0.16 19.49 13.63
CA ALA A 338 1.42 19.48 12.88
C ALA A 338 2.20 20.81 12.98
N LEU A 339 1.50 21.93 13.19
CA LEU A 339 2.12 23.23 13.48
C LEU A 339 2.56 23.39 14.93
N GLY A 340 2.24 22.44 15.82
CA GLY A 340 2.53 22.51 17.25
C GLY A 340 1.53 23.32 18.06
N ASP A 341 0.43 23.81 17.46
CA ASP A 341 -0.66 24.49 18.21
C ASP A 341 -1.66 23.45 18.72
N TYR A 342 -1.22 22.73 19.75
CA TYR A 342 -1.99 21.62 20.33
C TYR A 342 -3.31 22.10 20.97
N ALA A 343 -3.37 23.33 21.46
CA ALA A 343 -4.58 23.90 22.03
C ALA A 343 -5.70 24.02 20.97
N LYS A 344 -5.37 24.60 19.81
CA LYS A 344 -6.35 24.66 18.69
C LYS A 344 -6.66 23.27 18.13
N ALA A 345 -5.67 22.38 18.05
CA ALA A 345 -5.90 21.01 17.61
C ALA A 345 -6.95 20.32 18.49
N ILE A 346 -6.84 20.44 19.81
CA ILE A 346 -7.80 19.91 20.79
C ILE A 346 -9.18 20.52 20.56
N ASP A 347 -9.28 21.85 20.43
CA ASP A 347 -10.56 22.53 20.19
C ASP A 347 -11.27 22.02 18.93
N TYR A 348 -10.55 21.92 17.80
CA TYR A 348 -11.12 21.41 16.56
C TYR A 348 -11.53 19.93 16.66
N HIS A 349 -10.75 19.09 17.32
CA HIS A 349 -11.12 17.68 17.53
C HIS A 349 -12.33 17.53 18.47
N GLN A 350 -12.48 18.39 19.49
CA GLN A 350 -13.67 18.43 20.34
C GLN A 350 -14.93 18.84 19.56
N GLN A 351 -14.83 19.86 18.68
CA GLN A 351 -15.93 20.26 17.80
C GLN A 351 -16.32 19.11 16.87
N ARG A 352 -15.35 18.42 16.25
CA ARG A 352 -15.59 17.23 15.43
C ARG A 352 -16.27 16.12 16.23
N LEU A 353 -15.82 15.87 17.46
CA LEU A 353 -16.40 14.85 18.36
C LEU A 353 -17.88 15.15 18.64
N ALA A 354 -18.21 16.42 18.91
CA ALA A 354 -19.60 16.84 19.14
C ALA A 354 -20.49 16.56 17.93
N ILE A 355 -20.01 16.89 16.72
CA ILE A 355 -20.74 16.62 15.47
C ILE A 355 -20.89 15.11 15.23
N ALA A 356 -19.82 14.33 15.39
CA ALA A 356 -19.85 12.89 15.18
C ALA A 356 -20.90 12.22 16.09
N ARG A 357 -21.01 12.65 17.35
CA ARG A 357 -22.05 12.21 18.29
C ARG A 357 -23.45 12.63 17.86
N GLU A 358 -23.61 13.86 17.40
CA GLU A 358 -24.89 14.40 16.89
C GLU A 358 -25.42 13.54 15.72
N ILE A 359 -24.56 13.28 14.72
CA ILE A 359 -24.96 12.51 13.53
C ILE A 359 -24.81 10.98 13.69
N LYS A 360 -24.43 10.51 14.88
CA LYS A 360 -24.19 9.10 15.22
C LYS A 360 -23.11 8.45 14.34
N ASP A 361 -22.12 9.20 13.90
CA ASP A 361 -20.93 8.69 13.19
C ASP A 361 -19.96 8.07 14.20
N ARG A 362 -20.16 6.79 14.53
CA ARG A 362 -19.31 6.07 15.50
C ARG A 362 -17.85 5.99 15.06
N LEU A 363 -17.59 5.92 13.75
CA LEU A 363 -16.20 5.92 13.25
C LEU A 363 -15.55 7.30 13.46
N GLY A 364 -16.24 8.37 13.09
CA GLY A 364 -15.77 9.75 13.32
C GLY A 364 -15.60 10.07 14.80
N GLU A 365 -16.48 9.57 15.67
CA GLU A 365 -16.36 9.67 17.12
C GLU A 365 -15.07 9.00 17.61
N GLY A 366 -14.82 7.74 17.22
CA GLY A 366 -13.61 7.00 17.56
C GLY A 366 -12.34 7.70 17.08
N GLN A 367 -12.34 8.22 15.85
CA GLN A 367 -11.20 8.98 15.33
C GLN A 367 -10.92 10.25 16.13
N SER A 368 -11.96 11.03 16.45
CA SER A 368 -11.81 12.26 17.24
C SER A 368 -11.25 12.00 18.64
N LEU A 369 -11.71 10.93 19.31
CA LEU A 369 -11.17 10.50 20.61
C LEU A 369 -9.71 10.08 20.49
N GLY A 370 -9.35 9.37 19.41
CA GLY A 370 -7.96 9.00 19.16
C GLY A 370 -7.03 10.18 18.97
N ASP A 371 -7.45 11.16 18.19
CA ASP A 371 -6.69 12.39 17.92
C ASP A 371 -6.54 13.24 19.19
N LEU A 372 -7.60 13.34 20.01
CA LEU A 372 -7.55 13.98 21.33
C LEU A 372 -6.55 13.26 22.25
N GLY A 373 -6.59 11.93 22.30
CA GLY A 373 -5.63 11.15 23.10
C GLY A 373 -4.20 11.42 22.69
N ILE A 374 -3.90 11.48 21.39
CA ILE A 374 -2.56 11.82 20.86
C ILE A 374 -2.17 13.27 21.27
N ALA A 375 -3.08 14.22 21.13
CA ALA A 375 -2.78 15.61 21.48
C ALA A 375 -2.48 15.79 22.98
N TYR A 376 -3.24 15.14 23.87
CA TYR A 376 -2.96 15.16 25.31
C TYR A 376 -1.69 14.43 25.68
N GLN A 377 -1.37 13.32 25.02
CA GLN A 377 -0.10 12.62 25.20
C GLN A 377 1.09 13.52 24.85
N THR A 378 1.00 14.27 23.76
CA THR A 378 2.02 15.24 23.34
C THR A 378 2.20 16.38 24.36
N LEU A 379 1.13 16.80 25.00
CA LEU A 379 1.18 17.78 26.10
C LEU A 379 1.72 17.19 27.41
N GLY A 380 1.89 15.86 27.50
CA GLY A 380 2.32 15.17 28.71
C GLY A 380 1.18 14.86 29.71
N ASP A 381 -0.07 15.13 29.33
CA ASP A 381 -1.24 14.74 30.13
C ASP A 381 -1.62 13.27 29.82
N TYR A 382 -0.79 12.36 30.33
CA TYR A 382 -0.95 10.94 30.08
C TYR A 382 -2.27 10.39 30.67
N ALA A 383 -2.79 11.00 31.74
CA ALA A 383 -4.07 10.59 32.32
C ALA A 383 -5.23 10.75 31.35
N LYS A 384 -5.34 11.94 30.74
CA LYS A 384 -6.36 12.18 29.69
C LYS A 384 -6.09 11.37 28.41
N ALA A 385 -4.82 11.22 28.03
CA ALA A 385 -4.45 10.39 26.87
C ALA A 385 -4.96 8.95 27.05
N ILE A 386 -4.74 8.35 28.22
CA ILE A 386 -5.23 7.01 28.58
C ILE A 386 -6.77 6.97 28.51
N GLU A 387 -7.47 7.94 29.10
CA GLU A 387 -8.92 8.00 29.11
C GLU A 387 -9.50 8.04 27.68
N TYR A 388 -9.00 8.92 26.82
CA TYR A 388 -9.48 9.07 25.46
C TYR A 388 -9.18 7.83 24.60
N GLN A 389 -8.00 7.20 24.75
CA GLN A 389 -7.67 5.98 24.02
C GLN A 389 -8.50 4.78 24.48
N GLN A 390 -8.86 4.70 25.77
CA GLN A 390 -9.79 3.68 26.27
C GLN A 390 -11.19 3.85 25.66
N GLN A 391 -11.70 5.08 25.63
CA GLN A 391 -13.00 5.35 24.98
C GLN A 391 -12.97 4.97 23.49
N ARG A 392 -11.92 5.34 22.76
CA ARG A 392 -11.73 4.94 21.37
C ARG A 392 -11.71 3.41 21.19
N LEU A 393 -11.00 2.70 22.07
CA LEU A 393 -10.91 1.26 22.06
C LEU A 393 -12.27 0.57 22.18
N VAL A 394 -13.12 1.07 23.08
CA VAL A 394 -14.50 0.58 23.23
C VAL A 394 -15.27 0.72 21.92
N ILE A 395 -15.21 1.89 21.29
CA ILE A 395 -15.89 2.16 20.02
C ILE A 395 -15.32 1.27 18.90
N ALA A 396 -14.01 1.16 18.78
CA ALA A 396 -13.38 0.34 17.74
C ALA A 396 -13.83 -1.12 17.83
N ARG A 397 -13.96 -1.67 19.04
CA ARG A 397 -14.49 -3.01 19.29
C ARG A 397 -15.97 -3.13 18.94
N GLU A 398 -16.78 -2.15 19.33
CA GLU A 398 -18.21 -2.09 19.02
C GLU A 398 -18.47 -2.15 17.50
N ILE A 399 -17.77 -1.31 16.72
CA ILE A 399 -17.94 -1.25 15.27
C ILE A 399 -17.06 -2.26 14.50
N LYS A 400 -16.34 -3.12 15.22
CA LYS A 400 -15.41 -4.12 14.67
C LYS A 400 -14.29 -3.51 13.79
N ASP A 401 -13.88 -2.29 14.08
CA ASP A 401 -12.73 -1.62 13.46
C ASP A 401 -11.41 -2.15 14.06
N ARG A 402 -10.90 -3.23 13.48
CA ARG A 402 -9.63 -3.86 13.94
C ARG A 402 -8.42 -2.95 13.78
N LEU A 403 -8.42 -2.08 12.76
CA LEU A 403 -7.37 -1.09 12.58
C LEU A 403 -7.38 -0.07 13.73
N GLY A 404 -8.54 0.49 14.02
CA GLY A 404 -8.74 1.39 15.15
C GLY A 404 -8.46 0.73 16.51
N GLU A 405 -8.79 -0.55 16.68
CA GLU A 405 -8.45 -1.33 17.87
C GLU A 405 -6.94 -1.41 18.07
N GLY A 406 -6.18 -1.85 17.03
CA GLY A 406 -4.73 -1.96 17.09
C GLY A 406 -4.05 -0.61 17.38
N GLN A 407 -4.50 0.47 16.72
CA GLN A 407 -4.01 1.83 16.96
C GLN A 407 -4.29 2.33 18.38
N SER A 408 -5.50 2.06 18.90
CA SER A 408 -5.87 2.46 20.27
C SER A 408 -5.03 1.73 21.31
N LEU A 409 -4.81 0.43 21.13
CA LEU A 409 -3.98 -0.37 22.03
C LEU A 409 -2.51 0.06 21.97
N HIS A 410 -1.98 0.42 20.80
CA HIS A 410 -0.64 0.99 20.68
C HIS A 410 -0.52 2.32 21.46
N ASN A 411 -1.41 3.29 21.20
CA ASN A 411 -1.37 4.60 21.82
C ASN A 411 -1.60 4.52 23.34
N LEU A 412 -2.52 3.64 23.77
CA LEU A 412 -2.77 3.37 25.19
C LEU A 412 -1.54 2.77 25.86
N GLY A 413 -0.91 1.76 25.24
CA GLY A 413 0.30 1.15 25.74
C GLY A 413 1.47 2.13 25.85
N HIS A 414 1.62 3.03 24.86
CA HIS A 414 2.62 4.08 24.87
C HIS A 414 2.34 5.11 25.99
N ALA A 415 1.09 5.56 26.17
CA ALA A 415 0.72 6.47 27.24
C ALA A 415 0.96 5.83 28.64
N LEU A 416 0.64 4.55 28.80
CA LEU A 416 0.92 3.79 30.03
C LEU A 416 2.43 3.66 30.30
N GLN A 417 3.23 3.37 29.29
CA GLN A 417 4.70 3.33 29.38
C GLN A 417 5.25 4.68 29.83
N ARG A 418 4.78 5.78 29.24
CA ARG A 418 5.20 7.14 29.57
C ARG A 418 4.74 7.57 30.98
N SER A 419 3.61 7.06 31.45
CA SER A 419 3.13 7.29 32.83
C SER A 419 3.85 6.43 33.89
N GLY A 420 4.77 5.52 33.48
CA GLY A 420 5.52 4.64 34.39
C GLY A 420 4.85 3.29 34.68
N ASN A 421 3.64 3.03 34.15
CA ASN A 421 2.92 1.77 34.38
C ASN A 421 3.37 0.69 33.38
N GLN A 422 4.59 0.15 33.57
CA GLN A 422 5.23 -0.77 32.65
C GLN A 422 4.47 -2.10 32.50
N ALA A 423 3.89 -2.63 33.61
CA ALA A 423 3.19 -3.93 33.56
C ALA A 423 1.91 -3.86 32.71
N GLU A 424 1.10 -2.81 32.89
CA GLU A 424 -0.12 -2.66 32.09
C GLU A 424 0.19 -2.23 30.64
N ALA A 425 1.30 -1.48 30.44
CA ALA A 425 1.81 -1.16 29.11
C ALA A 425 2.18 -2.43 28.34
N GLU A 426 2.92 -3.36 28.94
CA GLU A 426 3.26 -4.64 28.33
C GLU A 426 2.01 -5.43 27.91
N LYS A 427 1.07 -5.62 28.84
CA LYS A 427 -0.17 -6.34 28.56
C LYS A 427 -0.97 -5.73 27.42
N THR A 428 -1.09 -4.38 27.45
CA THR A 428 -1.83 -3.63 26.43
C THR A 428 -1.17 -3.73 25.05
N LEU A 429 0.16 -3.60 24.98
CA LEU A 429 0.92 -3.69 23.74
C LEU A 429 0.88 -5.11 23.14
N ARG A 430 0.91 -6.16 23.98
CA ARG A 430 0.74 -7.55 23.52
C ARG A 430 -0.65 -7.75 22.89
N SER A 431 -1.71 -7.23 23.54
CA SER A 431 -3.06 -7.25 22.95
C SER A 431 -3.13 -6.43 21.64
N GLY A 432 -2.35 -5.36 21.54
CA GLY A 432 -2.20 -4.58 20.29
C GLY A 432 -1.57 -5.41 19.17
N ILE A 433 -0.53 -6.16 19.46
CA ILE A 433 0.11 -7.09 18.50
C ILE A 433 -0.90 -8.14 18.04
N GLU A 434 -1.66 -8.76 18.95
CA GLU A 434 -2.70 -9.74 18.61
C GLU A 434 -3.77 -9.15 17.68
N ALA A 435 -4.21 -7.92 17.94
CA ALA A 435 -5.17 -7.22 17.07
C ALA A 435 -4.60 -6.98 15.66
N TRP A 436 -3.33 -6.60 15.56
CA TRP A 436 -2.64 -6.43 14.29
C TRP A 436 -2.46 -7.74 13.53
N GLU A 437 -2.03 -8.82 14.19
CA GLU A 437 -1.88 -10.14 13.60
C GLU A 437 -3.23 -10.65 13.03
N SER A 438 -4.31 -10.54 13.82
CA SER A 438 -5.67 -10.89 13.36
C SER A 438 -6.13 -10.08 12.15
N LEU A 439 -5.75 -8.80 12.06
CA LEU A 439 -6.04 -7.97 10.89
C LEU A 439 -5.27 -8.46 9.67
N ARG A 440 -4.00 -8.81 9.83
CA ARG A 440 -3.12 -9.29 8.76
C ARG A 440 -3.59 -10.62 8.16
N GLU A 441 -4.02 -11.57 9.00
CA GLU A 441 -4.56 -12.85 8.55
C GLU A 441 -5.76 -12.69 7.60
N ARG A 442 -6.59 -11.68 7.84
CA ARG A 442 -7.77 -11.39 7.01
C ARG A 442 -7.46 -10.79 5.64
N LEU A 443 -6.24 -10.30 5.43
CA LEU A 443 -5.84 -9.72 4.14
C LEU A 443 -5.51 -10.76 3.07
N GLY A 444 -5.53 -12.05 3.43
CA GLY A 444 -5.28 -13.15 2.50
C GLY A 444 -3.93 -13.03 1.77
N GLY A 445 -3.93 -13.16 0.45
CA GLY A 445 -2.72 -13.15 -0.37
C GLY A 445 -2.21 -11.77 -0.81
N ASN A 446 -2.78 -10.66 -0.33
CA ASN A 446 -2.36 -9.33 -0.76
C ASN A 446 -1.11 -8.84 0.00
N ASP A 447 0.06 -9.08 -0.57
CA ASP A 447 1.36 -8.75 0.02
C ASP A 447 1.56 -7.24 0.23
N ALA A 448 1.15 -6.40 -0.73
CA ALA A 448 1.30 -4.95 -0.63
C ALA A 448 0.52 -4.36 0.56
N TYR A 449 -0.68 -4.85 0.83
CA TYR A 449 -1.46 -4.45 2.00
C TYR A 449 -0.85 -4.95 3.31
N LYS A 450 -0.32 -6.17 3.33
CA LYS A 450 0.37 -6.72 4.51
C LYS A 450 1.58 -5.88 4.90
N VAL A 451 2.40 -5.50 3.91
CA VAL A 451 3.54 -4.60 4.12
C VAL A 451 3.09 -3.23 4.63
N SER A 452 2.05 -2.65 4.04
CA SER A 452 1.54 -1.34 4.43
C SER A 452 1.01 -1.30 5.88
N ILE A 453 0.31 -2.35 6.31
CA ILE A 453 -0.15 -2.47 7.70
C ILE A 453 1.04 -2.66 8.63
N PHE A 454 2.05 -3.40 8.21
CA PHE A 454 3.22 -3.67 9.04
C PHE A 454 3.97 -2.39 9.43
N GLU A 455 4.06 -1.39 8.55
CA GLU A 455 4.65 -0.09 8.91
C GLU A 455 3.96 0.57 10.11
N GLN A 456 2.63 0.39 10.25
CA GLN A 456 1.87 0.89 11.40
C GLN A 456 2.08 0.03 12.66
N GLN A 457 2.24 -1.25 12.48
CA GLN A 457 2.47 -2.19 13.58
C GLN A 457 3.86 -2.04 14.20
N ALA A 458 4.86 -1.70 13.40
CA ALA A 458 6.28 -1.66 13.80
C ALA A 458 6.52 -0.79 15.05
N SER A 459 5.76 0.28 15.24
CA SER A 459 5.84 1.12 16.44
C SER A 459 5.39 0.37 17.70
N THR A 460 4.37 -0.50 17.59
CA THR A 460 3.89 -1.32 18.73
C THR A 460 4.98 -2.29 19.22
N TYR A 461 5.65 -2.96 18.29
CA TYR A 461 6.76 -3.86 18.61
C TYR A 461 7.93 -3.11 19.27
N ARG A 462 8.31 -1.93 18.73
CA ARG A 462 9.39 -1.11 19.31
C ARG A 462 9.06 -0.60 20.71
N THR A 463 7.81 -0.14 20.92
CA THR A 463 7.37 0.31 22.26
C THR A 463 7.38 -0.86 23.25
N LEU A 464 6.97 -2.06 22.83
CA LEU A 464 7.03 -3.25 23.69
C LEU A 464 8.48 -3.65 24.01
N GLN A 465 9.41 -3.56 23.04
CA GLN A 465 10.83 -3.78 23.31
C GLN A 465 11.35 -2.84 24.41
N LYS A 466 11.01 -1.54 24.34
CA LYS A 466 11.40 -0.57 25.38
C LYS A 466 10.85 -0.95 26.76
N VAL A 467 9.59 -1.34 26.83
CA VAL A 467 8.94 -1.79 28.08
C VAL A 467 9.67 -3.00 28.64
N LEU A 468 9.98 -4.00 27.83
CA LEU A 468 10.68 -5.21 28.24
C LEU A 468 12.13 -4.95 28.68
N ILE A 469 12.85 -4.08 27.96
CA ILE A 469 14.20 -3.67 28.37
C ILE A 469 14.17 -2.90 29.71
N ALA A 470 13.18 -2.02 29.90
CA ALA A 470 12.99 -1.33 31.18
C ALA A 470 12.68 -2.28 32.36
N GLN A 471 12.07 -3.43 32.07
CA GLN A 471 11.81 -4.53 33.03
C GLN A 471 12.99 -5.52 33.15
N ASN A 472 14.15 -5.24 32.53
CA ASN A 472 15.33 -6.10 32.52
C ASN A 472 15.07 -7.48 31.86
N GLN A 473 14.31 -7.52 30.79
CA GLN A 473 13.94 -8.72 30.02
C GLN A 473 14.49 -8.68 28.58
N PRO A 474 15.81 -8.63 28.36
CA PRO A 474 16.38 -8.44 27.03
C PRO A 474 16.14 -9.62 26.06
N THR A 475 15.99 -10.84 26.56
CA THR A 475 15.67 -12.00 25.74
C THR A 475 14.22 -11.97 25.23
N ALA A 476 13.26 -11.57 26.07
CA ALA A 476 11.87 -11.36 25.63
C ALA A 476 11.78 -10.18 24.65
N ALA A 477 12.60 -9.15 24.81
CA ALA A 477 12.68 -8.04 23.87
C ALA A 477 13.24 -8.49 22.50
N LEU A 478 14.19 -9.44 22.46
CA LEU A 478 14.68 -10.06 21.21
C LEU A 478 13.58 -10.84 20.49
N GLU A 479 12.80 -11.66 21.21
CA GLU A 479 11.66 -12.37 20.62
C GLU A 479 10.64 -11.39 19.98
N VAL A 480 10.39 -10.26 20.65
CA VAL A 480 9.51 -9.21 20.15
C VAL A 480 10.14 -8.49 18.95
N ALA A 481 11.45 -8.24 18.95
CA ALA A 481 12.16 -7.64 17.82
C ALA A 481 12.06 -8.52 16.57
N GLU A 482 12.33 -9.81 16.72
CA GLU A 482 12.23 -10.77 15.62
C GLU A 482 10.77 -10.98 15.17
N SER A 483 9.81 -10.99 16.11
CA SER A 483 8.37 -11.08 15.77
C SER A 483 7.89 -9.89 14.94
N GLY A 484 8.48 -8.73 15.12
CA GLY A 484 8.20 -7.53 14.36
C GLY A 484 9.10 -7.36 13.12
N ARG A 485 9.64 -8.42 12.52
CA ARG A 485 10.63 -8.30 11.45
C ARG A 485 10.28 -9.19 10.26
N ALA A 486 10.32 -8.61 9.05
CA ALA A 486 10.14 -9.33 7.78
C ALA A 486 8.87 -10.23 7.71
N ARG A 487 7.80 -9.86 8.41
CA ARG A 487 6.64 -10.73 8.59
C ARG A 487 5.92 -11.10 7.30
N ALA A 488 5.68 -10.13 6.41
CA ALA A 488 5.06 -10.41 5.12
C ALA A 488 5.97 -11.30 4.25
N PHE A 489 7.28 -11.13 4.37
CA PHE A 489 8.25 -11.96 3.68
C PHE A 489 8.27 -13.40 4.23
N VAL A 490 8.29 -13.57 5.56
CA VAL A 490 8.21 -14.87 6.22
C VAL A 490 6.95 -15.63 5.81
N GLU A 491 5.80 -14.99 5.84
CA GLU A 491 4.53 -15.63 5.44
C GLU A 491 4.53 -16.07 3.98
N LEU A 492 5.04 -15.21 3.09
CA LEU A 492 5.13 -15.50 1.67
C LEU A 492 6.05 -16.70 1.42
N LEU A 493 7.24 -16.71 2.04
CA LEU A 493 8.24 -17.77 1.89
C LEU A 493 7.75 -19.10 2.51
N ALA A 494 7.19 -19.06 3.72
CA ALA A 494 6.67 -20.25 4.40
C ALA A 494 5.49 -20.88 3.63
N THR A 495 4.61 -20.06 3.08
CA THR A 495 3.50 -20.54 2.23
C THR A 495 4.04 -21.27 1.00
N ARG A 496 5.02 -20.71 0.31
CA ARG A 496 5.66 -21.37 -0.84
C ARG A 496 6.34 -22.69 -0.48
N LEU A 497 7.08 -22.70 0.61
CA LEU A 497 7.73 -23.91 1.12
C LEU A 497 6.70 -24.99 1.50
N SER A 498 5.60 -24.60 2.13
CA SER A 498 4.51 -25.52 2.53
C SER A 498 3.81 -26.15 1.33
N PHE A 499 3.50 -25.39 0.28
CA PHE A 499 2.91 -25.93 -0.96
C PHE A 499 3.82 -26.96 -1.63
N THR A 500 5.12 -26.69 -1.65
CA THR A 500 6.11 -27.60 -2.25
C THR A 500 6.23 -28.89 -1.45
N SER A 501 6.23 -28.83 -0.12
CA SER A 501 6.33 -29.98 0.79
C SER A 501 5.09 -30.87 0.72
N TYR A 502 3.91 -30.28 0.78
CA TYR A 502 2.64 -31.01 0.69
C TYR A 502 2.49 -31.73 -0.66
N ALA A 503 2.97 -31.12 -1.75
CA ALA A 503 2.97 -31.75 -3.06
C ALA A 503 3.91 -32.97 -3.14
N GLN A 504 5.00 -32.98 -2.34
CA GLN A 504 6.01 -34.05 -2.35
C GLN A 504 5.74 -35.17 -1.33
N SER A 505 5.35 -34.86 -0.10
CA SER A 505 5.26 -35.85 1.01
C SER A 505 3.83 -36.18 1.44
N LYS A 506 2.85 -35.33 1.14
CA LYS A 506 1.46 -35.38 1.68
C LYS A 506 1.38 -35.40 3.22
N ASP A 507 2.49 -35.07 3.91
CA ASP A 507 2.56 -35.05 5.37
C ASP A 507 2.37 -33.62 5.89
N PRO A 508 1.29 -33.32 6.65
CA PRO A 508 1.04 -31.99 7.19
C PRO A 508 2.05 -31.55 8.26
N THR A 509 2.85 -32.43 8.82
CA THR A 509 3.88 -32.09 9.82
C THR A 509 5.12 -31.41 9.23
N THR A 510 5.25 -31.36 7.90
CA THR A 510 6.37 -30.76 7.17
C THR A 510 6.10 -29.29 6.78
N LEU A 511 5.06 -28.67 7.30
CA LEU A 511 4.74 -27.26 6.99
C LEU A 511 5.77 -26.31 7.61
N ALA A 512 6.25 -25.36 6.81
CA ALA A 512 7.11 -24.30 7.31
C ALA A 512 6.32 -23.36 8.25
N SER A 513 6.90 -23.06 9.41
CA SER A 513 6.23 -22.25 10.42
C SER A 513 6.20 -20.77 10.02
N THR A 514 5.04 -20.16 10.09
CA THR A 514 4.85 -18.71 10.02
C THR A 514 4.90 -18.04 11.38
N SER A 515 4.86 -18.81 12.47
CA SER A 515 4.94 -18.28 13.83
C SER A 515 6.34 -17.72 14.11
N PRO A 516 6.46 -16.56 14.78
CA PRO A 516 7.75 -16.04 15.19
C PRO A 516 8.54 -17.04 16.04
N PRO A 517 9.87 -17.10 15.91
CA PRO A 517 10.69 -18.00 16.69
C PRO A 517 10.79 -17.51 18.14
N ASN A 518 10.71 -18.43 19.08
CA ASN A 518 11.03 -18.19 20.48
C ASN A 518 12.56 -18.22 20.70
N ILE A 519 13.01 -17.86 21.92
CA ILE A 519 14.45 -17.76 22.20
C ILE A 519 15.21 -19.08 21.97
N GLN A 520 14.61 -20.23 22.27
CA GLN A 520 15.24 -21.53 22.04
C GLN A 520 15.44 -21.80 20.56
N GLN A 521 14.45 -21.43 19.74
CA GLN A 521 14.54 -21.56 18.28
C GLN A 521 15.58 -20.59 17.70
N ILE A 522 15.63 -19.34 18.18
CA ILE A 522 16.67 -18.37 17.81
C ILE A 522 18.06 -18.93 18.10
N GLN A 523 18.29 -19.44 19.31
CA GLN A 523 19.55 -20.08 19.70
C GLN A 523 19.89 -21.30 18.84
N GLN A 524 18.89 -22.10 18.50
CA GLN A 524 19.05 -23.27 17.63
C GLN A 524 19.46 -22.88 16.21
N ILE A 525 18.88 -21.80 15.68
CA ILE A 525 19.23 -21.27 14.33
C ILE A 525 20.69 -20.81 14.32
N ALA A 526 21.15 -20.09 15.33
CA ALA A 526 22.54 -19.68 15.44
C ALA A 526 23.52 -20.88 15.45
N LYS A 527 23.17 -21.96 16.18
CA LYS A 527 23.94 -23.22 16.18
C LYS A 527 23.96 -23.87 14.79
N GLN A 528 22.82 -23.96 14.14
CA GLN A 528 22.68 -24.61 12.82
C GLN A 528 23.40 -23.85 11.72
N GLN A 529 23.42 -22.53 11.77
CA GLN A 529 24.17 -21.65 10.87
C GLN A 529 25.69 -21.67 11.16
N ASN A 530 26.08 -22.19 12.34
CA ASN A 530 27.45 -22.08 12.86
C ASN A 530 27.99 -20.65 12.71
N ALA A 531 27.19 -19.66 13.14
CA ALA A 531 27.44 -18.24 12.93
C ALA A 531 27.08 -17.41 14.16
N THR A 532 27.77 -16.30 14.34
CA THR A 532 27.36 -15.27 15.30
C THR A 532 26.34 -14.38 14.63
N LEU A 533 25.10 -14.35 15.16
CA LEU A 533 24.04 -13.48 14.66
C LEU A 533 24.05 -12.16 15.43
N ILE A 534 23.90 -11.05 14.69
CA ILE A 534 23.86 -9.70 15.28
C ILE A 534 22.56 -9.04 14.82
N GLU A 535 21.61 -8.90 15.74
CA GLU A 535 20.34 -8.27 15.45
C GLU A 535 20.29 -6.84 15.99
N TYR A 536 19.90 -5.90 15.15
CA TYR A 536 19.76 -4.48 15.46
C TYR A 536 18.30 -4.05 15.52
N SER A 537 17.95 -3.22 16.52
CA SER A 537 16.66 -2.54 16.55
C SER A 537 16.83 -1.06 16.87
N ILE A 538 16.39 -0.19 15.96
CA ILE A 538 16.40 1.26 16.14
C ILE A 538 15.15 1.66 16.91
N ILE A 539 15.33 2.30 18.04
CA ILE A 539 14.28 2.79 18.92
C ILE A 539 14.10 4.28 18.72
N TYR A 540 12.86 4.72 18.65
CA TYR A 540 12.47 6.11 18.45
C TYR A 540 11.80 6.65 19.72
N ASP A 541 12.00 7.93 19.98
CA ASP A 541 11.31 8.66 21.02
C ASP A 541 10.83 10.03 20.54
N ASP A 542 9.86 10.57 21.29
CA ASP A 542 9.35 11.91 21.10
C ASP A 542 10.24 12.91 21.83
N PHE A 543 10.77 13.90 21.12
CA PHE A 543 11.60 14.97 21.66
C PHE A 543 11.02 16.33 21.32
N LYS A 544 11.28 17.35 22.16
CA LYS A 544 11.01 18.76 21.84
C LYS A 544 12.26 19.39 21.26
N ILE A 545 12.30 19.59 19.95
CA ILE A 545 13.39 20.24 19.23
C ILE A 545 12.90 21.60 18.78
N GLN A 546 13.54 22.69 19.25
CA GLN A 546 13.15 24.07 18.94
C GLN A 546 11.65 24.38 19.19
N GLY A 547 11.06 23.75 20.21
CA GLY A 547 9.67 23.95 20.59
C GLY A 547 8.66 23.09 19.80
N LYS A 548 9.10 22.36 18.78
CA LYS A 548 8.29 21.37 18.03
C LYS A 548 8.56 19.97 18.57
N GLN A 549 7.53 19.16 18.56
CA GLN A 549 7.67 17.74 18.87
C GLN A 549 8.08 16.99 17.59
N GLU A 550 9.24 16.34 17.67
CA GLU A 550 9.79 15.50 16.59
C GLU A 550 10.03 14.09 17.13
N VAL A 551 9.90 13.10 16.26
CA VAL A 551 10.19 11.70 16.59
C VAL A 551 11.52 11.37 15.97
N ASP A 552 12.52 11.12 16.82
CA ASP A 552 13.88 10.83 16.39
C ASP A 552 14.45 9.54 16.99
N GLU A 553 15.53 9.05 16.40
CA GLU A 553 16.27 7.87 16.82
C GLU A 553 16.86 8.13 18.21
N SER A 554 16.39 7.39 19.23
CA SER A 554 16.82 7.58 20.62
C SER A 554 17.90 6.58 21.04
N GLU A 555 17.72 5.32 20.65
CA GLU A 555 18.58 4.22 21.09
C GLU A 555 18.74 3.19 19.97
N LEU A 556 19.87 2.49 20.01
CA LEU A 556 20.09 1.29 19.21
C LEU A 556 20.25 0.10 20.16
N TYR A 557 19.36 -0.87 20.01
CA TYR A 557 19.46 -2.16 20.68
C TYR A 557 20.21 -3.14 19.80
N ILE A 558 21.16 -3.87 20.39
CA ILE A 558 22.00 -4.84 19.70
C ILE A 558 21.99 -6.15 20.48
N TRP A 559 21.51 -7.22 19.88
CA TRP A 559 21.63 -8.57 20.40
C TRP A 559 22.69 -9.34 19.62
N VAL A 560 23.54 -10.05 20.35
CA VAL A 560 24.56 -10.95 19.81
C VAL A 560 24.23 -12.37 20.26
N ILE A 561 23.91 -13.24 19.31
CA ILE A 561 23.60 -14.63 19.53
C ILE A 561 24.75 -15.48 19.00
N ARG A 562 25.53 -16.09 19.87
CA ARG A 562 26.69 -16.91 19.50
C ARG A 562 26.27 -18.30 19.04
N PRO A 563 27.12 -19.02 18.26
CA PRO A 563 26.88 -20.42 17.88
C PRO A 563 26.70 -21.35 19.07
N THR A 564 27.21 -20.97 20.25
CA THR A 564 27.00 -21.71 21.51
C THR A 564 25.56 -21.63 22.02
N GLY A 565 24.77 -20.66 21.54
CA GLY A 565 23.43 -20.32 22.02
C GLY A 565 23.45 -19.25 23.12
N GLU A 566 24.61 -18.72 23.48
CA GLU A 566 24.69 -17.55 24.39
C GLU A 566 24.11 -16.31 23.73
N VAL A 567 23.29 -15.53 24.48
CA VAL A 567 22.66 -14.29 24.00
C VAL A 567 23.17 -13.14 24.87
N ALA A 568 23.79 -12.15 24.25
CA ALA A 568 24.21 -10.92 24.88
C ALA A 568 23.43 -9.73 24.34
N PHE A 569 23.21 -8.73 25.17
CA PHE A 569 22.50 -7.49 24.80
C PHE A 569 23.39 -6.27 25.06
N ARG A 570 23.36 -5.31 24.13
CA ARG A 570 23.99 -4.00 24.27
C ARG A 570 22.99 -2.91 23.86
N ARG A 571 23.16 -1.74 24.50
CA ARG A 571 22.35 -0.55 24.25
C ARG A 571 23.27 0.60 23.92
N VAL A 572 23.02 1.30 22.85
CA VAL A 572 23.76 2.50 22.42
C VAL A 572 22.81 3.69 22.42
N ASP A 573 23.22 4.78 23.04
CA ASP A 573 22.50 6.05 23.02
C ASP A 573 22.80 6.78 21.70
N LEU A 574 21.74 7.09 20.94
CA LEU A 574 21.81 7.81 19.68
C LEU A 574 21.54 9.31 19.82
N GLN A 575 21.08 9.77 20.99
CA GLN A 575 20.73 11.19 21.19
C GLN A 575 21.88 12.15 20.92
N PRO A 576 23.16 11.83 21.25
CA PRO A 576 24.29 12.72 20.93
C PRO A 576 24.45 13.02 19.45
N LEU A 577 24.00 12.12 18.55
CA LEU A 577 24.08 12.36 17.11
C LEU A 577 23.29 13.59 16.68
N TRP A 578 22.04 13.71 17.11
CA TRP A 578 21.19 14.83 16.70
C TRP A 578 21.30 16.03 17.66
N GLN A 579 21.57 15.83 18.95
CA GLN A 579 21.74 16.92 19.91
C GLN A 579 23.05 17.71 19.73
N GLN A 580 24.16 17.01 19.44
CA GLN A 580 25.49 17.61 19.37
C GLN A 580 26.03 17.71 17.96
N GLN A 581 25.72 16.76 17.08
CA GLN A 581 26.26 16.66 15.73
C GLN A 581 25.26 17.05 14.63
N ASN A 582 24.03 17.39 15.00
CA ASN A 582 22.94 17.74 14.06
C ASN A 582 22.76 16.71 12.93
N THR A 583 22.87 15.41 13.25
CA THR A 583 22.74 14.30 12.33
C THR A 583 21.96 13.16 12.98
N THR A 584 21.46 12.22 12.20
CA THR A 584 20.81 10.98 12.67
C THR A 584 21.63 9.77 12.22
N LEU A 585 21.40 8.59 12.78
CA LEU A 585 22.03 7.36 12.32
C LEU A 585 21.73 7.12 10.82
N ARG A 586 20.47 7.34 10.42
CA ARG A 586 20.07 7.30 9.00
C ARG A 586 20.91 8.27 8.14
N GLN A 587 21.07 9.52 8.57
CA GLN A 587 21.83 10.52 7.84
C GLN A 587 23.31 10.17 7.78
N LEU A 588 23.86 9.62 8.87
CA LEU A 588 25.25 9.14 8.94
C LEU A 588 25.49 8.02 7.93
N VAL A 589 24.57 7.04 7.81
CA VAL A 589 24.65 5.97 6.79
C VAL A 589 24.63 6.57 5.38
N VAL A 590 23.71 7.48 5.08
CA VAL A 590 23.62 8.13 3.77
C VAL A 590 24.89 8.92 3.45
N ASN A 591 25.40 9.69 4.39
CA ASN A 591 26.60 10.50 4.22
C ASN A 591 27.87 9.65 4.05
N SER A 592 27.98 8.51 4.77
CA SER A 592 29.08 7.56 4.60
C SER A 592 29.10 6.96 3.19
N ARG A 593 27.94 6.62 2.65
CA ARG A 593 27.79 6.14 1.26
C ARG A 593 28.18 7.23 0.24
N LYS A 594 27.72 8.46 0.43
CA LYS A 594 28.09 9.61 -0.42
C LYS A 594 29.60 9.88 -0.41
N SER A 595 30.27 9.78 0.77
CA SER A 595 31.73 9.98 0.87
C SER A 595 32.54 8.91 0.11
N MET A 596 31.96 7.72 -0.11
CA MET A 596 32.54 6.68 -0.96
C MET A 596 32.27 6.88 -2.46
N GLY A 597 31.64 7.97 -2.87
CA GLY A 597 31.27 8.24 -4.26
C GLY A 597 29.97 7.57 -4.72
N VAL A 598 29.18 7.03 -3.80
CA VAL A 598 27.86 6.46 -4.12
C VAL A 598 26.88 7.58 -4.45
N ARG A 599 26.36 7.61 -5.68
CA ARG A 599 25.38 8.61 -6.11
C ARG A 599 24.01 8.30 -5.53
N GLY A 600 23.34 9.32 -4.93
CA GLY A 600 21.96 9.22 -4.51
C GLY A 600 20.96 9.38 -5.66
N ARG A 601 19.71 8.96 -5.49
CA ARG A 601 18.60 9.26 -6.42
C ARG A 601 18.43 10.79 -6.55
N GLY A 602 18.50 11.30 -7.79
CA GLY A 602 18.12 12.67 -8.12
C GLY A 602 19.29 13.65 -8.25
N GLY A 603 20.10 13.52 -9.31
CA GLY A 603 20.95 14.60 -9.79
C GLY A 603 22.02 15.09 -8.81
N ILE A 604 22.98 15.82 -9.32
CA ILE A 604 24.05 16.42 -8.55
C ILE A 604 23.49 17.50 -7.61
N GLU A 605 23.11 17.12 -6.38
CA GLU A 605 23.18 18.07 -5.28
C GLU A 605 24.63 18.13 -4.81
N VAL A 606 25.34 19.13 -5.28
CA VAL A 606 26.57 19.60 -4.67
C VAL A 606 26.19 20.33 -3.38
N SER A 607 25.79 19.57 -2.37
CA SER A 607 25.81 20.10 -1.01
C SER A 607 27.26 20.06 -0.55
N LEU A 608 27.74 21.18 -0.07
CA LEU A 608 29.01 21.36 0.62
C LEU A 608 29.24 20.16 1.56
N ILE A 609 30.07 19.22 1.16
CA ILE A 609 30.51 18.10 1.99
C ILE A 609 31.32 18.78 3.09
N ASN A 610 30.80 18.82 4.31
CA ASN A 610 31.57 19.20 5.49
C ASN A 610 32.89 18.41 5.51
N GLU A 611 33.95 19.00 6.05
CA GLU A 611 35.35 18.58 6.08
C GLU A 611 35.64 17.16 6.64
N VAL A 612 34.62 16.35 6.96
CA VAL A 612 34.76 15.00 7.54
C VAL A 612 35.15 14.00 6.44
N SER A 613 36.27 13.32 6.63
CA SER A 613 36.80 12.34 5.68
C SER A 613 35.94 11.08 5.57
N GLN A 614 36.09 10.31 4.47
CA GLN A 614 35.44 9.01 4.29
C GLN A 614 35.78 8.05 5.44
N SER A 615 37.05 8.00 5.84
CA SER A 615 37.53 7.13 6.92
C SER A 615 36.86 7.46 8.26
N GLU A 616 36.80 8.74 8.63
CA GLU A 616 36.15 9.18 9.86
C GLU A 616 34.66 8.80 9.92
N ARG A 617 33.95 8.87 8.79
CA ARG A 617 32.52 8.46 8.71
C ARG A 617 32.36 6.95 8.87
N LEU A 618 33.24 6.16 8.29
CA LEU A 618 33.22 4.70 8.45
C LEU A 618 33.61 4.28 9.87
N GLN A 619 34.52 5.02 10.52
CA GLN A 619 34.87 4.85 11.93
C GLN A 619 33.71 5.23 12.87
N GLN A 620 33.01 6.31 12.60
CA GLN A 620 31.81 6.68 13.37
C GLN A 620 30.72 5.59 13.30
N LEU A 621 30.47 5.02 12.13
CA LEU A 621 29.55 3.88 12.00
C LEU A 621 30.07 2.65 12.75
N HIS A 622 31.36 2.33 12.66
CA HIS A 622 31.96 1.24 13.40
C HIS A 622 31.82 1.44 14.93
N GLN A 623 32.05 2.65 15.40
CA GLN A 623 31.94 3.00 16.83
C GLN A 623 30.52 2.77 17.37
N LEU A 624 29.49 3.03 16.56
CA LEU A 624 28.09 2.85 16.97
C LEU A 624 27.60 1.41 16.81
N LEU A 625 28.03 0.72 15.76
CA LEU A 625 27.45 -0.57 15.38
C LEU A 625 28.29 -1.77 15.82
N ILE A 626 29.61 -1.66 15.86
CA ILE A 626 30.52 -2.77 16.08
C ILE A 626 31.24 -2.65 17.41
N GLN A 627 31.79 -1.50 17.77
CA GLN A 627 32.54 -1.29 18.99
C GLN A 627 31.83 -1.77 20.26
N PRO A 628 30.51 -1.55 20.44
CA PRO A 628 29.79 -2.00 21.64
C PRO A 628 29.74 -3.52 21.82
N ILE A 629 29.98 -4.26 20.75
CA ILE A 629 29.89 -5.74 20.68
C ILE A 629 31.22 -6.39 20.29
N ALA A 630 32.31 -5.62 20.13
CA ALA A 630 33.57 -6.11 19.57
C ALA A 630 34.12 -7.33 20.32
N GLU A 631 34.02 -7.34 21.67
CA GLU A 631 34.45 -8.45 22.54
C GLU A 631 33.57 -9.73 22.38
N LEU A 632 32.41 -9.60 21.80
CA LEU A 632 31.46 -10.69 21.59
C LEU A 632 31.63 -11.36 20.21
N LEU A 633 32.38 -10.73 19.31
CA LEU A 633 32.63 -11.22 17.96
C LEU A 633 33.68 -12.35 17.96
N PRO A 634 33.62 -13.25 16.97
CA PRO A 634 34.60 -14.32 16.85
C PRO A 634 36.00 -13.77 16.50
N THR A 635 37.03 -14.37 17.05
CA THR A 635 38.45 -14.02 16.77
C THR A 635 38.99 -14.73 15.50
N ASP A 636 38.35 -15.82 15.08
CA ASP A 636 38.67 -16.49 13.79
C ASP A 636 38.07 -15.70 12.63
N PRO A 637 38.86 -15.16 11.69
CA PRO A 637 38.36 -14.41 10.56
C PRO A 637 37.47 -15.23 9.61
N ASN A 638 37.55 -16.55 9.64
CA ASN A 638 36.72 -17.44 8.84
C ASN A 638 35.37 -17.74 9.48
N ALA A 639 35.23 -17.46 10.78
CA ALA A 639 33.94 -17.60 11.45
C ALA A 639 32.94 -16.61 10.88
N ARG A 640 31.71 -17.09 10.67
CA ARG A 640 30.64 -16.30 10.04
C ARG A 640 30.00 -15.35 11.05
N VAL A 641 29.84 -14.09 10.61
CA VAL A 641 29.07 -13.05 11.31
C VAL A 641 27.90 -12.65 10.41
N ILE A 642 26.67 -12.87 10.87
CA ILE A 642 25.47 -12.57 10.14
C ILE A 642 24.80 -11.34 10.75
N PHE A 643 24.79 -10.26 10.01
CA PHE A 643 24.10 -9.04 10.39
C PHE A 643 22.61 -9.11 10.01
N ILE A 644 21.76 -8.75 10.96
CA ILE A 644 20.30 -8.65 10.79
C ILE A 644 19.94 -7.19 11.03
N PRO A 645 20.12 -6.35 9.98
CA PRO A 645 19.92 -4.91 10.07
C PRO A 645 18.44 -4.53 10.09
N GLN A 646 18.15 -3.29 10.49
CA GLN A 646 16.81 -2.71 10.45
C GLN A 646 16.83 -1.38 9.71
N GLN A 647 15.82 -1.14 8.86
CA GLN A 647 15.62 0.13 8.15
C GLN A 647 16.89 0.63 7.43
N SER A 648 17.40 1.84 7.78
CA SER A 648 18.59 2.43 7.15
C SER A 648 19.85 1.56 7.29
N LEU A 649 19.92 0.68 8.30
CA LEU A 649 21.06 -0.20 8.50
C LEU A 649 21.23 -1.27 7.41
N PHE A 650 20.20 -1.58 6.62
CA PHE A 650 20.34 -2.42 5.43
C PHE A 650 21.26 -1.80 4.36
N LEU A 651 21.49 -0.49 4.43
CA LEU A 651 22.37 0.24 3.51
C LEU A 651 23.80 0.42 4.05
N VAL A 652 24.09 -0.06 5.26
CA VAL A 652 25.41 0.03 5.87
C VAL A 652 26.40 -0.84 5.09
N PRO A 653 27.54 -0.29 4.68
CA PRO A 653 28.60 -1.07 4.06
C PRO A 653 29.42 -1.82 5.13
N PHE A 654 28.84 -2.84 5.76
CA PHE A 654 29.49 -3.52 6.89
C PHE A 654 30.92 -3.96 6.57
N ALA A 655 31.17 -4.45 5.36
CA ALA A 655 32.50 -4.85 4.91
C ALA A 655 33.55 -3.72 5.00
N ALA A 656 33.12 -2.48 4.78
CA ALA A 656 33.98 -1.29 4.74
C ALA A 656 34.05 -0.52 6.07
N LEU A 657 33.35 -0.93 7.14
CA LEU A 657 33.47 -0.26 8.43
C LEU A 657 34.91 -0.37 8.93
N GLN A 658 35.45 0.73 9.46
CA GLN A 658 36.82 0.81 9.93
C GLN A 658 36.88 0.93 11.46
N ASP A 659 37.80 0.19 12.07
CA ASP A 659 38.13 0.36 13.47
C ASP A 659 39.07 1.58 13.70
N ALA A 660 39.47 1.81 14.93
CA ALA A 660 40.38 2.91 15.28
C ALA A 660 41.77 2.79 14.65
N ASP A 661 42.18 1.58 14.26
CA ASP A 661 43.45 1.28 13.59
C ASP A 661 43.34 1.33 12.08
N ASN A 662 42.22 1.81 11.53
CA ASN A 662 41.87 1.85 10.11
C ASN A 662 41.75 0.49 9.43
N LYS A 663 41.60 -0.60 10.16
CA LYS A 663 41.33 -1.93 9.58
C LYS A 663 39.86 -2.06 9.22
N TYR A 664 39.61 -2.59 8.06
CA TYR A 664 38.26 -2.87 7.62
C TYR A 664 37.67 -4.12 8.27
N LEU A 665 36.39 -4.10 8.57
CA LEU A 665 35.70 -5.22 9.25
C LEU A 665 35.81 -6.53 8.43
N ILE A 666 35.84 -6.47 7.09
CA ILE A 666 36.01 -7.63 6.22
C ILE A 666 37.39 -8.30 6.36
N GLU A 667 38.41 -7.59 6.83
CA GLU A 667 39.72 -8.18 7.13
C GLU A 667 39.67 -9.08 8.37
N GLN A 668 38.74 -8.79 9.28
CA GLN A 668 38.63 -9.46 10.59
C GLN A 668 37.55 -10.54 10.62
N HIS A 669 36.52 -10.48 9.76
CA HIS A 669 35.35 -11.37 9.81
C HIS A 669 34.82 -11.75 8.43
N THR A 670 34.20 -12.93 8.37
CA THR A 670 33.40 -13.37 7.19
C THR A 670 31.97 -12.90 7.39
N ILE A 671 31.50 -12.00 6.53
CA ILE A 671 30.28 -11.21 6.71
C ILE A 671 29.16 -11.65 5.75
N LEU A 672 27.94 -11.77 6.27
CA LEU A 672 26.70 -11.92 5.52
C LEU A 672 25.62 -11.02 6.12
N THR A 673 24.52 -10.89 5.41
CA THR A 673 23.32 -10.21 5.90
C THR A 673 22.09 -11.09 5.77
N ALA A 674 21.10 -10.87 6.65
CA ALA A 674 19.82 -11.55 6.56
C ALA A 674 18.68 -10.58 6.90
N PRO A 675 17.49 -10.75 6.31
CA PRO A 675 16.33 -9.92 6.63
C PRO A 675 15.81 -10.14 8.05
N SER A 676 15.84 -11.40 8.54
CA SER A 676 15.48 -11.81 9.88
C SER A 676 16.09 -13.17 10.20
N ILE A 677 16.10 -13.54 11.49
CA ILE A 677 16.55 -14.88 11.94
C ILE A 677 15.63 -15.96 11.38
N GLN A 678 14.32 -15.71 11.35
CA GLN A 678 13.35 -16.65 10.79
C GLN A 678 13.55 -16.88 9.29
N VAL A 679 13.91 -15.84 8.52
CA VAL A 679 14.23 -15.99 7.10
C VAL A 679 15.46 -16.88 6.89
N LEU A 680 16.48 -16.79 7.74
CA LEU A 680 17.63 -17.71 7.69
C LEU A 680 17.21 -19.18 7.83
N GLU A 681 16.30 -19.48 8.76
CA GLU A 681 15.79 -20.85 8.92
C GLU A 681 15.00 -21.30 7.68
N LEU A 682 14.18 -20.44 7.11
CA LEU A 682 13.41 -20.74 5.92
C LEU A 682 14.30 -20.93 4.67
N THR A 683 15.36 -20.13 4.50
CA THR A 683 16.32 -20.32 3.40
C THR A 683 17.14 -21.59 3.56
N ARG A 684 17.48 -21.98 4.80
CA ARG A 684 18.10 -23.26 5.10
C ARG A 684 17.21 -24.45 4.72
N GLN A 685 15.92 -24.40 5.12
CA GLN A 685 14.94 -25.41 4.72
C GLN A 685 14.77 -25.46 3.18
N GLN A 686 14.78 -24.31 2.53
CA GLN A 686 14.71 -24.20 1.07
C GLN A 686 15.91 -24.88 0.41
N ARG A 687 17.13 -24.60 0.90
CA ARG A 687 18.35 -25.24 0.41
C ARG A 687 18.30 -26.78 0.47
N GLN A 688 17.82 -27.34 1.58
CA GLN A 688 17.67 -28.79 1.75
C GLN A 688 16.71 -29.43 0.72
N ARG A 689 15.86 -28.64 0.10
CA ARG A 689 14.87 -29.08 -0.88
C ARG A 689 15.26 -28.81 -2.33
N VAL A 690 16.30 -27.99 -2.57
CA VAL A 690 16.80 -27.77 -3.94
C VAL A 690 17.31 -29.12 -4.48
N PRO A 691 16.66 -29.70 -5.49
CA PRO A 691 17.12 -30.97 -6.05
C PRO A 691 18.49 -30.74 -6.66
N GLY A 692 19.47 -31.57 -6.34
CA GLY A 692 20.78 -31.57 -7.03
C GLY A 692 20.71 -31.93 -8.53
N SER A 693 19.54 -31.83 -9.14
CA SER A 693 19.25 -32.14 -10.54
C SER A 693 19.50 -31.00 -11.52
N ALA A 694 19.48 -29.74 -11.04
CA ALA A 694 19.81 -28.59 -11.89
C ALA A 694 21.33 -28.53 -12.08
N LYS A 695 21.80 -28.63 -13.33
CA LYS A 695 23.24 -28.62 -13.67
C LYS A 695 23.66 -27.40 -14.47
N ASP A 696 22.69 -26.69 -15.05
CA ASP A 696 22.95 -25.59 -15.97
C ASP A 696 23.43 -24.35 -15.21
N VAL A 697 24.29 -23.59 -15.84
CA VAL A 697 24.74 -22.27 -15.37
C VAL A 697 24.27 -21.24 -16.37
N LEU A 698 23.50 -20.25 -15.89
CA LEU A 698 23.02 -19.14 -16.71
C LEU A 698 23.85 -17.90 -16.42
N VAL A 699 24.53 -17.36 -17.43
CA VAL A 699 25.30 -16.13 -17.35
C VAL A 699 24.73 -15.15 -18.39
N VAL A 700 24.35 -13.96 -17.95
CA VAL A 700 23.83 -12.88 -18.80
C VAL A 700 24.69 -11.64 -18.62
N GLY A 701 25.08 -10.98 -19.73
CA GLY A 701 25.86 -9.74 -19.67
C GLY A 701 25.50 -8.77 -20.79
N ASN A 702 25.35 -7.48 -20.46
CA ASN A 702 25.11 -6.41 -21.41
C ASN A 702 24.05 -6.76 -22.49
N PRO A 703 22.80 -7.03 -22.14
CA PRO A 703 21.72 -7.23 -23.12
C PRO A 703 21.56 -5.99 -24.00
N THR A 704 20.89 -6.10 -25.14
CA THR A 704 20.44 -4.92 -25.88
C THR A 704 19.41 -4.20 -25.03
N MET A 705 19.78 -3.05 -24.50
CA MET A 705 19.04 -2.37 -23.44
C MET A 705 17.65 -1.92 -23.86
N PRO A 706 16.63 -2.08 -22.98
CA PRO A 706 15.28 -1.58 -23.19
C PRO A 706 15.21 -0.06 -23.07
N SER A 707 14.07 0.51 -23.47
CA SER A 707 13.73 1.91 -23.23
C SER A 707 12.81 2.01 -22.02
N VAL A 708 13.13 2.90 -21.09
CA VAL A 708 12.42 3.08 -19.81
C VAL A 708 12.01 4.56 -19.67
N ALA A 709 10.78 4.79 -19.25
CA ALA A 709 10.33 6.14 -18.92
C ALA A 709 10.90 6.55 -17.54
N PRO A 710 11.56 7.71 -17.42
CA PRO A 710 12.10 8.19 -16.15
C PRO A 710 11.02 8.36 -15.07
N LYS A 711 9.81 8.75 -15.49
CA LYS A 711 8.61 8.81 -14.64
C LYS A 711 7.39 8.35 -15.43
N ILE A 712 6.36 7.89 -14.73
CA ILE A 712 5.08 7.53 -15.35
C ILE A 712 4.53 8.72 -16.14
N GLY A 713 4.24 8.47 -17.43
CA GLY A 713 3.75 9.48 -18.37
C GLY A 713 4.83 10.30 -19.10
N GLU A 714 6.13 10.05 -18.85
CA GLU A 714 7.23 10.63 -19.62
C GLU A 714 7.63 9.73 -20.80
N LYS A 715 8.34 10.30 -21.78
CA LYS A 715 8.81 9.52 -22.94
C LYS A 715 9.90 8.53 -22.52
N PRO A 716 9.80 7.26 -22.90
CA PRO A 716 10.86 6.29 -22.66
C PRO A 716 12.18 6.68 -23.34
N THR A 717 13.28 6.49 -22.64
CA THR A 717 14.65 6.66 -23.15
C THR A 717 15.40 5.34 -23.04
N GLN A 718 16.21 5.00 -24.05
CA GLN A 718 16.98 3.76 -24.04
C GLN A 718 18.06 3.83 -22.97
N LEU A 719 18.20 2.77 -22.17
CA LEU A 719 19.27 2.65 -21.20
C LEU A 719 20.64 2.52 -21.91
N PRO A 720 21.71 3.06 -21.32
CA PRO A 720 23.05 2.97 -21.92
C PRO A 720 23.58 1.53 -21.92
N PRO A 721 24.40 1.12 -22.90
CA PRO A 721 25.04 -0.18 -22.90
C PRO A 721 26.11 -0.27 -21.79
N LEU A 722 26.41 -1.52 -21.35
CA LEU A 722 27.37 -1.85 -20.29
C LEU A 722 28.49 -2.76 -20.82
N PRO A 723 29.48 -2.26 -21.56
CA PRO A 723 30.55 -3.10 -22.15
C PRO A 723 31.39 -3.86 -21.12
N GLY A 724 31.52 -3.35 -19.90
CA GLY A 724 32.18 -4.00 -18.78
C GLY A 724 31.43 -5.24 -18.29
N ALA A 725 30.12 -5.16 -18.22
CA ALA A 725 29.25 -6.29 -17.86
C ALA A 725 29.30 -7.42 -18.90
N GLU A 726 29.51 -7.10 -20.17
CA GLU A 726 29.75 -8.11 -21.22
C GLU A 726 31.04 -8.88 -21.00
N LYS A 727 32.15 -8.15 -20.72
CA LYS A 727 33.46 -8.77 -20.41
C LYS A 727 33.39 -9.66 -19.18
N GLU A 728 32.77 -9.15 -18.11
CA GLU A 728 32.51 -9.88 -16.86
C GLU A 728 31.80 -11.21 -17.16
N ALA A 729 30.67 -11.14 -17.88
CA ALA A 729 29.88 -12.32 -18.20
C ALA A 729 30.65 -13.36 -19.06
N ILE A 730 31.42 -12.89 -20.04
CA ILE A 730 32.25 -13.79 -20.90
C ILE A 730 33.33 -14.50 -20.07
N GLU A 731 34.01 -13.77 -19.17
CA GLU A 731 35.06 -14.37 -18.31
C GLU A 731 34.47 -15.39 -17.33
N ILE A 732 33.36 -15.05 -16.68
CA ILE A 732 32.66 -15.95 -15.76
C ILE A 732 32.13 -17.18 -16.52
N ALA A 733 31.53 -17.00 -17.69
CA ALA A 733 31.04 -18.12 -18.49
C ALA A 733 32.19 -19.10 -18.87
N ARG A 734 33.35 -18.55 -19.23
CA ARG A 734 34.55 -19.37 -19.51
C ARG A 734 35.01 -20.15 -18.28
N LEU A 735 35.06 -19.48 -17.11
CA LEU A 735 35.44 -20.10 -15.84
C LEU A 735 34.48 -21.21 -15.43
N LEU A 736 33.20 -21.04 -15.67
CA LEU A 736 32.15 -21.99 -15.31
C LEU A 736 31.82 -23.00 -16.44
N ASN A 737 32.59 -23.01 -17.52
CA ASN A 737 32.44 -23.90 -18.70
C ASN A 737 31.03 -23.81 -19.31
N THR A 738 30.52 -22.59 -19.51
CA THR A 738 29.23 -22.30 -20.15
C THR A 738 29.36 -21.16 -21.18
N THR A 739 28.28 -20.77 -21.80
CA THR A 739 28.23 -19.68 -22.78
C THR A 739 27.39 -18.52 -22.19
N ALA A 740 27.93 -17.29 -22.20
CA ALA A 740 27.22 -16.10 -21.81
C ALA A 740 26.17 -15.71 -22.85
N LEU A 741 24.99 -15.30 -22.40
CA LEU A 741 23.99 -14.62 -23.22
C LEU A 741 24.29 -13.11 -23.20
N THR A 742 24.59 -12.54 -24.37
CA THR A 742 24.91 -11.11 -24.51
C THR A 742 24.12 -10.48 -25.64
N GLY A 743 24.02 -9.14 -25.63
CA GLY A 743 23.37 -8.35 -26.67
C GLY A 743 21.96 -8.88 -27.00
N LYS A 744 21.68 -9.08 -28.28
CA LYS A 744 20.38 -9.55 -28.79
C LYS A 744 19.97 -10.98 -28.34
N GLN A 745 20.90 -11.78 -27.84
CA GLN A 745 20.59 -13.14 -27.36
C GLN A 745 20.00 -13.16 -25.94
N ALA A 746 20.27 -12.13 -25.17
CA ALA A 746 19.81 -11.99 -23.80
C ALA A 746 18.38 -11.43 -23.72
N THR A 747 17.44 -12.02 -24.49
CA THR A 747 16.03 -11.62 -24.45
C THR A 747 15.39 -12.05 -23.15
N GLU A 748 14.41 -11.27 -22.67
CA GLU A 748 13.64 -11.57 -21.47
C GLU A 748 13.04 -12.98 -21.54
N SER A 749 12.32 -13.31 -22.63
CA SER A 749 11.75 -14.63 -22.85
C SER A 749 12.79 -15.76 -22.82
N SER A 750 13.99 -15.57 -23.43
CA SER A 750 15.08 -16.56 -23.42
C SER A 750 15.64 -16.76 -22.01
N VAL A 751 15.79 -15.69 -21.24
CA VAL A 751 16.29 -15.74 -19.87
C VAL A 751 15.26 -16.42 -18.96
N VAL A 752 13.99 -15.99 -18.99
CA VAL A 752 12.89 -16.56 -18.19
C VAL A 752 12.74 -18.07 -18.45
N GLN A 753 12.87 -18.54 -19.70
CA GLN A 753 12.82 -19.96 -20.02
C GLN A 753 13.96 -20.78 -19.40
N LYS A 754 15.15 -20.18 -19.21
CA LYS A 754 16.34 -20.84 -18.68
C LYS A 754 16.45 -20.77 -17.15
N LEU A 755 15.90 -19.72 -16.52
CA LEU A 755 15.98 -19.49 -15.07
C LEU A 755 15.60 -20.73 -14.22
N PRO A 756 14.49 -21.47 -14.48
CA PRO A 756 14.10 -22.62 -13.64
C PRO A 756 15.05 -23.83 -13.75
N LYS A 757 15.89 -23.89 -14.79
CA LYS A 757 16.81 -25.02 -15.06
C LYS A 757 18.22 -24.77 -14.53
N ALA A 758 18.53 -23.52 -14.22
CA ALA A 758 19.86 -23.12 -13.81
C ALA A 758 20.08 -23.39 -12.31
N ARG A 759 21.24 -24.00 -12.01
CA ARG A 759 21.77 -24.17 -10.65
C ARG A 759 22.42 -22.88 -10.13
N MET A 760 23.16 -22.20 -11.00
CA MET A 760 23.73 -20.88 -10.72
C MET A 760 23.29 -19.88 -11.79
N ILE A 761 22.97 -18.67 -11.35
CA ILE A 761 22.53 -17.60 -12.22
C ILE A 761 23.40 -16.37 -11.95
N HIS A 762 23.97 -15.79 -12.99
CA HIS A 762 24.72 -14.55 -12.93
C HIS A 762 24.15 -13.55 -13.93
N LEU A 763 23.65 -12.41 -13.43
CA LEU A 763 23.06 -11.35 -14.24
C LEU A 763 23.89 -10.06 -14.10
N ALA A 764 24.67 -9.73 -15.14
CA ALA A 764 25.48 -8.51 -15.23
C ALA A 764 24.79 -7.53 -16.21
N THR A 765 23.93 -6.66 -15.68
CA THR A 765 23.11 -5.72 -16.46
C THR A 765 22.67 -4.52 -15.60
N HIS A 766 21.74 -3.68 -16.11
CA HIS A 766 21.14 -2.66 -15.25
C HIS A 766 20.13 -3.24 -14.26
N GLY A 767 20.26 -2.84 -13.00
CA GLY A 767 19.22 -2.97 -11.98
C GLY A 767 18.45 -1.66 -11.87
N LEU A 768 17.14 -1.75 -11.85
CA LEU A 768 16.23 -0.61 -11.75
C LEU A 768 15.46 -0.72 -10.43
N LEU A 769 15.36 0.39 -9.70
CA LEU A 769 14.78 0.41 -8.35
C LEU A 769 13.32 0.91 -8.30
N ASP A 770 12.81 1.41 -9.42
CA ASP A 770 11.48 1.98 -9.46
C ASP A 770 10.40 0.90 -9.57
N ASP A 771 9.21 1.22 -9.08
CA ASP A 771 8.03 0.39 -9.26
C ASP A 771 7.38 0.75 -10.61
N PHE A 772 7.91 0.16 -11.67
CA PHE A 772 7.51 0.46 -13.06
C PHE A 772 6.08 0.03 -13.39
N GLN A 773 5.53 -0.91 -12.63
CA GLN A 773 4.16 -1.39 -12.81
C GLN A 773 3.19 -0.80 -11.80
N GLY A 774 3.66 -0.05 -10.80
CA GLY A 774 2.80 0.52 -9.75
C GLY A 774 2.18 -0.52 -8.82
N LEU A 775 2.71 -1.74 -8.81
CA LEU A 775 2.18 -2.88 -8.04
C LEU A 775 2.71 -2.97 -6.60
N GLY A 776 3.53 -2.01 -6.18
CA GLY A 776 4.10 -1.95 -4.84
C GLY A 776 5.32 -2.84 -4.61
N VAL A 777 5.81 -3.55 -5.64
CA VAL A 777 7.03 -4.37 -5.60
C VAL A 777 8.07 -3.76 -6.54
N PRO A 778 8.95 -2.88 -6.02
CA PRO A 778 9.93 -2.18 -6.83
C PRO A 778 11.06 -3.09 -7.27
N GLY A 779 11.64 -2.77 -8.41
CA GLY A 779 12.83 -3.39 -8.96
C GLY A 779 12.58 -4.18 -10.23
N ALA A 780 13.52 -4.04 -11.16
CA ALA A 780 13.56 -4.83 -12.40
C ALA A 780 15.02 -5.07 -12.82
N VAL A 781 15.23 -6.12 -13.59
CA VAL A 781 16.48 -6.42 -14.28
C VAL A 781 16.29 -6.12 -15.76
N ALA A 782 17.15 -5.27 -16.34
CA ALA A 782 17.06 -4.91 -17.74
C ALA A 782 17.59 -6.05 -18.64
N LEU A 783 16.77 -6.46 -19.60
CA LEU A 783 17.04 -7.51 -20.60
C LEU A 783 16.71 -6.98 -22.01
N THR A 784 16.92 -7.78 -23.02
CA THR A 784 16.58 -7.40 -24.39
C THR A 784 15.09 -7.57 -24.63
N PRO A 785 14.38 -6.52 -25.08
CA PRO A 785 12.98 -6.61 -25.48
C PRO A 785 12.80 -7.61 -26.63
N SER A 786 11.68 -8.37 -26.60
CA SER A 786 11.39 -9.32 -27.68
C SER A 786 9.89 -9.62 -27.79
N GLY A 787 9.34 -9.44 -28.96
CA GLY A 787 7.93 -9.74 -29.24
C GLY A 787 6.99 -8.86 -28.39
N LYS A 788 6.34 -9.45 -27.39
CA LYS A 788 5.46 -8.74 -26.45
C LYS A 788 6.16 -8.31 -25.14
N ASP A 789 7.38 -8.82 -24.90
CA ASP A 789 8.15 -8.58 -23.69
C ASP A 789 8.86 -7.23 -23.80
N ASP A 790 8.75 -6.40 -22.79
CA ASP A 790 9.31 -5.05 -22.77
C ASP A 790 10.81 -4.99 -22.44
N GLY A 791 11.38 -6.11 -22.03
CA GLY A 791 12.78 -6.24 -21.63
C GLY A 791 13.03 -5.86 -20.18
N LEU A 792 12.01 -5.83 -19.35
CA LEU A 792 12.10 -5.53 -17.91
C LEU A 792 11.61 -6.73 -17.09
N LEU A 793 12.51 -7.63 -16.74
CA LEU A 793 12.18 -8.71 -15.79
C LEU A 793 11.97 -8.11 -14.39
N THR A 794 10.71 -7.86 -14.05
CA THR A 794 10.31 -7.18 -12.81
C THR A 794 10.39 -8.12 -11.59
N ALA A 795 10.51 -7.52 -10.41
CA ALA A 795 10.45 -8.23 -9.14
C ALA A 795 9.12 -9.01 -8.97
N SER A 796 8.00 -8.48 -9.48
CA SER A 796 6.69 -9.16 -9.50
C SER A 796 6.67 -10.40 -10.39
N GLU A 797 7.31 -10.36 -11.55
CA GLU A 797 7.44 -11.52 -12.45
C GLU A 797 8.34 -12.58 -11.84
N ILE A 798 9.50 -12.18 -11.29
CA ILE A 798 10.41 -13.09 -10.58
C ILE A 798 9.68 -13.78 -9.43
N LEU A 799 8.86 -13.07 -8.69
CA LEU A 799 8.08 -13.61 -7.59
C LEU A 799 7.18 -14.78 -8.03
N ASN A 800 6.70 -14.79 -9.26
CA ASN A 800 5.84 -15.83 -9.80
C ASN A 800 6.61 -17.04 -10.37
N LEU A 801 7.93 -16.96 -10.49
CA LEU A 801 8.76 -18.06 -10.96
C LEU A 801 8.95 -19.14 -9.88
N LYS A 802 9.36 -20.35 -10.34
CA LYS A 802 9.89 -21.41 -9.48
C LYS A 802 11.33 -21.65 -9.90
N LEU A 803 12.28 -21.23 -9.08
CA LEU A 803 13.69 -21.35 -9.33
C LEU A 803 14.29 -22.52 -8.54
N ASN A 804 15.24 -23.24 -9.17
CA ASN A 804 15.99 -24.33 -8.54
C ASN A 804 17.47 -23.95 -8.36
N ALA A 805 17.78 -22.66 -8.42
CA ALA A 805 19.13 -22.16 -8.29
C ALA A 805 19.60 -22.16 -6.82
N GLU A 806 20.83 -22.62 -6.60
CA GLU A 806 21.54 -22.56 -5.31
C GLU A 806 22.07 -21.15 -5.03
N LEU A 807 22.36 -20.40 -6.12
CA LEU A 807 22.93 -19.06 -6.05
C LEU A 807 22.44 -18.22 -7.23
N VAL A 808 22.01 -16.99 -6.92
CA VAL A 808 21.82 -15.92 -7.90
C VAL A 808 22.75 -14.76 -7.54
N VAL A 809 23.51 -14.30 -8.52
CA VAL A 809 24.34 -13.09 -8.43
C VAL A 809 23.74 -12.02 -9.32
N LEU A 810 23.35 -10.90 -8.72
CA LEU A 810 22.90 -9.69 -9.40
C LEU A 810 24.06 -8.69 -9.45
N SER A 811 24.93 -8.79 -10.45
CA SER A 811 25.99 -7.82 -10.72
C SER A 811 25.42 -6.64 -11.50
N ALA A 812 24.56 -5.88 -10.83
CA ALA A 812 23.78 -4.79 -11.41
C ALA A 812 23.63 -3.68 -10.37
N CYS A 813 23.46 -2.43 -10.82
CA CYS A 813 23.43 -1.29 -9.92
C CYS A 813 22.32 -1.40 -8.86
N ASP A 814 22.67 -1.17 -7.60
CA ASP A 814 21.72 -1.01 -6.49
C ASP A 814 20.74 -2.17 -6.24
N THR A 815 21.04 -3.40 -6.71
CA THR A 815 20.10 -4.54 -6.62
C THR A 815 19.79 -5.00 -5.19
N GLY A 816 20.66 -4.69 -4.24
CA GLY A 816 20.44 -4.90 -2.81
C GLY A 816 19.58 -3.81 -2.15
N GLN A 817 19.31 -2.73 -2.88
CA GLN A 817 18.37 -1.72 -2.45
C GLN A 817 16.96 -2.09 -2.89
N GLY A 818 16.00 -1.44 -2.28
CA GLY A 818 14.59 -1.57 -2.58
C GLY A 818 13.84 -0.55 -1.77
N LYS A 819 12.53 -0.72 -1.64
CA LYS A 819 11.75 0.10 -0.71
C LYS A 819 12.05 -0.35 0.71
N LEU A 820 12.70 0.52 1.49
CA LEU A 820 12.88 0.30 2.93
C LEU A 820 11.53 0.47 3.64
N THR A 821 11.10 -0.57 4.35
CA THR A 821 9.84 -0.59 5.09
C THR A 821 10.06 -1.16 6.48
N GLY A 822 9.04 -1.13 7.32
CA GLY A 822 9.07 -1.85 8.60
C GLY A 822 9.28 -3.36 8.42
N ASP A 823 8.87 -3.93 7.27
CA ASP A 823 9.04 -5.35 6.91
C ASP A 823 10.43 -5.67 6.30
N GLY A 824 11.32 -4.69 6.17
CA GLY A 824 12.67 -4.85 5.61
C GLY A 824 12.84 -4.22 4.23
N VAL A 825 13.72 -4.81 3.41
CA VAL A 825 13.94 -4.37 2.01
C VAL A 825 13.02 -5.15 1.08
N ILE A 826 12.15 -4.43 0.38
CA ILE A 826 11.28 -4.99 -0.65
C ILE A 826 11.90 -4.71 -2.01
N GLY A 827 12.23 -5.75 -2.75
CA GLY A 827 12.87 -5.64 -4.06
C GLY A 827 13.27 -7.01 -4.62
N LEU A 828 14.23 -6.99 -5.54
CA LEU A 828 14.69 -8.16 -6.28
C LEU A 828 15.18 -9.32 -5.39
N SER A 829 15.91 -9.04 -4.31
CA SER A 829 16.42 -10.08 -3.40
C SER A 829 15.30 -10.86 -2.73
N ARG A 830 14.27 -10.16 -2.22
CA ARG A 830 13.08 -10.78 -1.65
C ARG A 830 12.35 -11.66 -2.66
N SER A 831 12.18 -11.16 -3.88
CA SER A 831 11.49 -11.90 -4.96
C SER A 831 12.24 -13.17 -5.35
N LEU A 832 13.58 -13.12 -5.48
CA LEU A 832 14.41 -14.27 -5.79
C LEU A 832 14.38 -15.34 -4.70
N ILE A 833 14.51 -14.93 -3.42
CA ILE A 833 14.45 -15.87 -2.30
C ILE A 833 13.06 -16.53 -2.26
N THR A 834 11.99 -15.76 -2.45
CA THR A 834 10.64 -16.31 -2.53
C THR A 834 10.45 -17.24 -3.72
N ALA A 835 11.08 -16.96 -4.86
CA ALA A 835 11.02 -17.80 -6.05
C ALA A 835 11.74 -19.16 -5.89
N GLY A 836 12.56 -19.34 -4.84
CA GLY A 836 13.20 -20.63 -4.54
C GLY A 836 14.72 -20.58 -4.35
N VAL A 837 15.33 -19.40 -4.35
CA VAL A 837 16.80 -19.24 -4.27
C VAL A 837 17.25 -19.07 -2.82
N PRO A 838 18.04 -19.99 -2.22
CA PRO A 838 18.48 -19.87 -0.83
C PRO A 838 19.60 -18.84 -0.61
N SER A 839 20.36 -18.48 -1.66
CA SER A 839 21.48 -17.55 -1.57
C SER A 839 21.47 -16.55 -2.71
N VAL A 840 21.50 -15.25 -2.36
CA VAL A 840 21.51 -14.17 -3.34
C VAL A 840 22.67 -13.21 -3.03
N ILE A 841 23.51 -12.92 -4.02
CA ILE A 841 24.50 -11.84 -3.93
C ILE A 841 23.95 -10.63 -4.67
N VAL A 842 23.91 -9.50 -4.01
CA VAL A 842 23.40 -8.23 -4.52
C VAL A 842 24.38 -7.10 -4.29
N THR A 843 24.18 -5.99 -4.97
CA THR A 843 25.00 -4.78 -4.80
C THR A 843 24.24 -3.71 -4.00
N LEU A 844 24.95 -3.05 -3.10
CA LEU A 844 24.45 -1.92 -2.32
C LEU A 844 24.54 -0.59 -3.09
N TRP A 845 25.35 -0.53 -4.12
CA TRP A 845 25.53 0.62 -5.04
C TRP A 845 26.11 0.18 -6.38
N SER A 846 26.15 1.12 -7.33
CA SER A 846 26.78 0.92 -8.64
C SER A 846 28.29 0.85 -8.54
N ILE A 847 28.88 -0.25 -9.01
CA ILE A 847 30.32 -0.46 -9.02
C ILE A 847 30.90 -0.14 -10.42
N PRO A 848 32.08 0.46 -10.50
CA PRO A 848 32.78 0.58 -11.78
C PRO A 848 33.09 -0.78 -12.41
N ASP A 849 33.03 -0.88 -13.75
CA ASP A 849 33.10 -2.13 -14.52
C ASP A 849 34.34 -3.00 -14.21
N ASN A 850 35.55 -2.39 -14.15
CA ASN A 850 36.78 -3.16 -13.95
C ASN A 850 36.92 -3.80 -12.57
N PRO A 851 36.64 -3.10 -11.44
CA PRO A 851 36.58 -3.71 -10.12
C PRO A 851 35.52 -4.80 -9.99
N SER A 852 34.35 -4.59 -10.60
CA SER A 852 33.26 -5.59 -10.59
C SER A 852 33.68 -6.89 -11.26
N ALA A 853 34.21 -6.83 -12.48
CA ALA A 853 34.67 -8.00 -13.22
C ALA A 853 35.79 -8.76 -12.49
N LEU A 854 36.74 -8.04 -11.87
CA LEU A 854 37.79 -8.65 -11.06
C LEU A 854 37.20 -9.40 -9.86
N LEU A 855 36.36 -8.71 -9.06
CA LEU A 855 35.77 -9.25 -7.85
C LEU A 855 34.94 -10.50 -8.14
N MET A 856 34.07 -10.43 -9.16
CA MET A 856 33.22 -11.55 -9.51
C MET A 856 34.02 -12.75 -10.11
N THR A 857 35.04 -12.49 -10.89
CA THR A 857 35.93 -13.55 -11.39
C THR A 857 36.65 -14.24 -10.22
N GLU A 858 37.20 -13.49 -9.27
CA GLU A 858 37.84 -14.03 -8.06
C GLU A 858 36.82 -14.75 -7.16
N PHE A 859 35.59 -14.23 -7.03
CA PHE A 859 34.55 -14.93 -6.28
C PHE A 859 34.27 -16.34 -6.83
N TYR A 860 34.05 -16.48 -8.13
CA TYR A 860 33.81 -17.79 -8.73
C TYR A 860 35.04 -18.72 -8.70
N ARG A 861 36.26 -18.18 -8.79
CA ARG A 861 37.50 -18.99 -8.59
C ARG A 861 37.58 -19.55 -7.16
N ASN A 862 37.31 -18.70 -6.19
CA ASN A 862 37.33 -19.11 -4.79
C ASN A 862 36.18 -20.09 -4.48
N LEU A 863 35.01 -19.90 -5.06
CA LEU A 863 33.86 -20.79 -4.89
C LEU A 863 34.11 -22.20 -5.46
N GLN A 864 34.92 -22.34 -6.52
CA GLN A 864 35.33 -23.64 -7.03
C GLN A 864 36.27 -24.40 -6.07
N GLN A 865 37.01 -23.67 -5.22
CA GLN A 865 37.95 -24.26 -4.25
C GLN A 865 37.30 -24.50 -2.90
N ASN A 866 36.36 -23.62 -2.51
CA ASN A 866 35.64 -23.64 -1.24
C ASN A 866 34.18 -23.37 -1.48
N PRO A 867 33.26 -24.29 -1.17
CA PRO A 867 31.82 -24.12 -1.43
C PRO A 867 31.15 -23.08 -0.54
N ASP A 868 31.84 -22.55 0.48
CA ASP A 868 31.34 -21.46 1.34
C ASP A 868 31.31 -20.13 0.56
N LYS A 869 30.12 -19.72 0.15
CA LYS A 869 29.90 -18.52 -0.63
C LYS A 869 30.35 -17.24 0.10
N ALA A 870 30.20 -17.21 1.44
CA ALA A 870 30.57 -16.06 2.24
C ALA A 870 32.11 -15.92 2.32
N GLN A 871 32.83 -17.02 2.55
CA GLN A 871 34.29 -17.04 2.52
C GLN A 871 34.84 -16.75 1.12
N ALA A 872 34.21 -17.30 0.06
CA ALA A 872 34.58 -17.01 -1.32
C ALA A 872 34.40 -15.52 -1.64
N LEU A 873 33.32 -14.89 -1.20
CA LEU A 873 33.06 -13.46 -1.40
C LEU A 873 34.06 -12.61 -0.62
N ARG A 874 34.32 -12.93 0.65
CA ARG A 874 35.34 -12.28 1.47
C ARG A 874 36.72 -12.32 0.78
N SER A 875 37.15 -13.47 0.33
CA SER A 875 38.46 -13.65 -0.35
C SER A 875 38.55 -12.82 -1.62
N ALA A 876 37.47 -12.75 -2.41
CA ALA A 876 37.38 -11.89 -3.58
C ALA A 876 37.46 -10.39 -3.23
N MET A 877 36.77 -9.95 -2.19
CA MET A 877 36.83 -8.57 -1.68
C MET A 877 38.26 -8.21 -1.24
N LEU A 878 38.91 -9.08 -0.47
CA LEU A 878 40.27 -8.85 0.03
C LEU A 878 41.28 -8.82 -1.15
N THR A 879 41.08 -9.61 -2.19
CA THR A 879 41.93 -9.58 -3.41
C THR A 879 41.69 -8.27 -4.17
N THR A 880 40.46 -7.85 -4.35
CA THR A 880 40.13 -6.60 -5.03
C THR A 880 40.62 -5.39 -4.24
N MET A 881 40.50 -5.41 -2.91
CA MET A 881 40.97 -4.36 -1.98
C MET A 881 42.49 -4.12 -2.14
N LYS A 882 43.32 -5.19 -2.37
CA LYS A 882 44.75 -5.04 -2.63
C LYS A 882 45.06 -4.22 -3.87
N GLN A 883 44.15 -4.26 -4.89
CA GLN A 883 44.34 -3.45 -6.12
C GLN A 883 43.72 -2.04 -5.96
N TYR A 884 42.71 -1.90 -5.10
CA TYR A 884 41.98 -0.64 -4.86
C TYR A 884 41.92 -0.30 -3.35
N PRO A 885 43.08 -0.14 -2.66
CA PRO A 885 43.12 -0.12 -1.18
C PRO A 885 42.36 1.06 -0.57
N ASN A 886 42.31 2.22 -1.24
CA ASN A 886 41.65 3.43 -0.72
C ASN A 886 40.30 3.70 -1.40
N GLN A 887 39.71 2.70 -2.04
CA GLN A 887 38.45 2.79 -2.75
C GLN A 887 37.45 1.71 -2.28
N PRO A 888 36.87 1.83 -1.07
CA PRO A 888 35.89 0.87 -0.58
C PRO A 888 34.69 0.70 -1.53
N SER A 889 34.35 1.74 -2.29
CA SER A 889 33.30 1.66 -3.31
C SER A 889 33.58 0.62 -4.40
N ALA A 890 34.82 0.23 -4.62
CA ALA A 890 35.23 -0.74 -5.64
C ALA A 890 35.08 -2.20 -5.20
N TRP A 891 35.10 -2.48 -3.90
CA TRP A 891 35.13 -3.86 -3.38
C TRP A 891 34.08 -4.18 -2.31
N ALA A 892 33.53 -3.19 -1.60
CA ALA A 892 32.59 -3.42 -0.49
C ALA A 892 31.10 -3.34 -0.89
N ALA A 893 30.81 -3.24 -2.19
CA ALA A 893 29.45 -3.07 -2.66
C ALA A 893 28.59 -4.34 -2.58
N TYR A 894 29.21 -5.50 -2.68
CA TYR A 894 28.50 -6.78 -2.71
C TYR A 894 28.15 -7.26 -1.29
N THR A 895 26.98 -7.83 -1.13
CA THR A 895 26.57 -8.53 0.09
C THR A 895 25.88 -9.84 -0.25
N LEU A 896 26.15 -10.88 0.54
CA LEU A 896 25.46 -12.16 0.46
C LEU A 896 24.27 -12.13 1.41
N ILE A 897 23.10 -12.48 0.90
CA ILE A 897 21.84 -12.62 1.64
C ILE A 897 21.42 -14.10 1.63
N GLY A 898 21.13 -14.68 2.79
CA GLY A 898 20.69 -16.07 2.93
C GLY A 898 21.82 -17.03 3.28
N GLU A 899 21.84 -18.20 2.64
CA GLU A 899 22.71 -19.33 3.01
C GLU A 899 24.15 -19.18 2.52
N ALA A 900 25.12 -19.42 3.40
CA ALA A 900 26.54 -19.36 3.06
C ALA A 900 27.03 -20.60 2.28
N GLU A 901 26.47 -21.79 2.57
CA GLU A 901 26.91 -23.06 1.97
C GLU A 901 26.12 -23.45 0.74
#